data_41c04cf6c58eaa12fb40f6c5c50c3b9b
#
_entry.id   41c04cf6c58eaa12fb40f6c5c50c3b9b
#
_cell.length_a   1.000
_cell.length_b   1.000
_cell.length_c   1.000
_cell.angle_alpha   90.00
_cell.angle_beta   90.00
_cell.angle_gamma   90.00
#
_symmetry.space_group_name_H-M   'P 1'
#
loop_
_entity.id
_entity.type
_entity.pdbx_description
1 polymer ?
#
loop_
_entity_poly.entity_id
_entity_poly.type
_entity_poly.pdbx_seq_one_letter_code
_entity_poly.pdbx_strand_id
1 'polypeptide(L)'
;MDPSTKTSVDSGCQDLVVEDDRTGLTVETLKRALADNLFYAQGKFPAIATKNDFYMALAFTVRDRLLHRWINTVETYLKQKEPKVVCYLSAEFLLGPRLGNSLVNLGIYNQVHQAVEESGLDLKELLEQEAEPGLGNGGLGRLAACYMDSLSTLEIPAIGYGIRYEFGIFSQEIRDGWQIEIADKWLSLGTPWELRRPESSVDVSFGGRTAAYVDDQGRYRVRWIPAQVVKGVPHDMAILGYKVDTANTLRLWKAEARESFDFQEFNVGDYYGAVHDKVVTENITKVLYPNDEAVQGKQLRLEQQYFFVSCSLQDMIRMHLHIGGSLNNFHEAFAVQLNDTHPSIGVAELMRLLVDEHQMDWDVAWDITRKTFAYTNHTLLPEALEKWSISLFGSLLPRHLEIIYEINRRFLDEVRLKYPNDTPRIARMSLIDESGERYVRMAYLATVGSHAINGVAELHSQLLKETTLHDFYELWPEKFLNITNGVAPRRFVVASNPRLSNLATQKIGDSWVKQLDDLRKLEVFVEDPGFRSECQKIKLANKQDLAGYIQKQTGITVNPETIFDVQVKRLHEYKRQHLNVLHIITLYNRLKHDRDSQIVPRTFIFAGKAAPGYFMAKLIIKLINSVGEVLNKDPAVGDRLKVIFLPNYNVKQARWIYPAADLSEQISTAGYEASGTSNMKFAMNGALTIGTLDGANIEIRDEVGPENFFLFGLTAEEVRERRAACHHPWDYYHSDPHLREAVDLVNSGYF
;
A
#
# COMPACT_ATOMS: atom_id res chain seq x y z
N MET A 1 -28.78 12.48 -27.83
CA MET A 1 -30.02 12.13 -27.13
C MET A 1 -30.37 13.28 -26.21
N ASP A 2 -31.59 13.75 -26.30
CA ASP A 2 -32.14 14.98 -25.72
C ASP A 2 -32.06 14.96 -24.16
N PRO A 3 -31.56 16.02 -23.47
CA PRO A 3 -31.41 16.06 -22.02
C PRO A 3 -32.70 16.42 -21.24
N SER A 4 -33.88 16.35 -21.83
CA SER A 4 -35.11 16.89 -21.25
C SER A 4 -36.10 15.89 -20.63
N THR A 5 -35.71 14.67 -20.29
CA THR A 5 -36.56 13.79 -19.47
C THR A 5 -36.07 13.78 -18.02
N LYS A 6 -36.39 14.83 -17.26
CA LYS A 6 -36.50 14.75 -15.82
C LYS A 6 -37.66 13.81 -15.47
N THR A 7 -37.39 12.52 -15.33
CA THR A 7 -38.23 11.68 -14.51
C THR A 7 -37.92 12.00 -13.05
N SER A 8 -38.74 12.87 -12.45
CA SER A 8 -38.89 12.91 -11.02
C SER A 8 -39.42 11.53 -10.62
N VAL A 9 -38.54 10.65 -10.14
CA VAL A 9 -38.90 9.48 -9.38
C VAL A 9 -39.41 10.07 -8.06
N ASP A 10 -40.74 10.22 -8.00
CA ASP A 10 -41.46 10.57 -6.78
C ASP A 10 -41.04 9.50 -5.74
N SER A 11 -40.41 9.93 -4.66
CA SER A 11 -39.80 9.08 -3.63
C SER A 11 -40.89 8.44 -2.75
N GLY A 12 -41.60 7.50 -3.34
CA GLY A 12 -42.36 6.50 -2.62
C GLY A 12 -41.51 5.30 -2.19
N CYS A 13 -40.24 5.49 -1.98
CA CYS A 13 -39.39 4.47 -1.36
C CYS A 13 -39.74 4.50 0.13
N GLN A 14 -40.70 3.68 0.55
CA GLN A 14 -40.87 3.32 1.95
C GLN A 14 -39.51 2.87 2.49
N ASP A 15 -39.16 3.33 3.69
CA ASP A 15 -37.94 2.87 4.38
C ASP A 15 -37.87 1.34 4.27
N LEU A 16 -36.92 0.85 3.49
CA LEU A 16 -36.67 -0.57 3.36
C LEU A 16 -36.25 -1.08 4.74
N VAL A 17 -37.19 -1.68 5.47
CA VAL A 17 -36.90 -2.38 6.72
C VAL A 17 -36.04 -3.59 6.35
N VAL A 18 -34.74 -3.52 6.66
CA VAL A 18 -33.81 -4.62 6.47
C VAL A 18 -34.18 -5.73 7.46
N GLU A 19 -34.40 -6.94 6.96
CA GLU A 19 -34.75 -8.08 7.77
C GLU A 19 -33.66 -8.36 8.84
N ASP A 20 -34.08 -8.73 10.05
CA ASP A 20 -33.22 -8.96 11.22
C ASP A 20 -32.17 -10.05 10.97
N ASP A 21 -32.48 -11.06 10.15
CA ASP A 21 -31.57 -12.15 9.79
C ASP A 21 -30.34 -11.68 8.98
N ARG A 22 -30.40 -10.52 8.31
CA ARG A 22 -29.26 -9.96 7.57
C ARG A 22 -28.42 -9.00 8.39
N THR A 23 -28.95 -8.40 9.44
CA THR A 23 -28.29 -7.37 10.24
C THR A 23 -28.06 -7.78 11.69
N GLY A 24 -28.79 -8.76 12.20
CA GLY A 24 -28.68 -9.23 13.58
C GLY A 24 -27.30 -9.80 13.92
N LEU A 25 -26.86 -9.59 15.17
CA LEU A 25 -25.51 -9.92 15.64
C LEU A 25 -25.51 -11.06 16.69
N THR A 26 -26.68 -11.65 16.97
CA THR A 26 -26.76 -12.78 17.91
C THR A 26 -26.21 -14.07 17.29
N VAL A 27 -25.74 -14.98 18.12
CA VAL A 27 -25.20 -16.29 17.68
C VAL A 27 -26.23 -17.03 16.81
N GLU A 28 -27.49 -17.07 17.23
CA GLU A 28 -28.57 -17.74 16.50
C GLU A 28 -28.83 -17.14 15.13
N THR A 29 -28.86 -15.79 15.04
CA THR A 29 -29.02 -15.09 13.77
C THR A 29 -27.84 -15.32 12.83
N LEU A 30 -26.62 -15.32 13.37
CA LEU A 30 -25.42 -15.59 12.60
C LEU A 30 -25.36 -17.03 12.07
N LYS A 31 -25.81 -18.03 12.86
CA LYS A 31 -25.94 -19.44 12.42
C LYS A 31 -26.95 -19.58 11.29
N ARG A 32 -28.13 -18.99 11.42
CA ARG A 32 -29.16 -18.98 10.35
C ARG A 32 -28.61 -18.34 9.07
N ALA A 33 -28.03 -17.13 9.19
CA ALA A 33 -27.47 -16.43 8.05
C ALA A 33 -26.34 -17.21 7.37
N LEU A 34 -25.47 -17.92 8.12
CA LEU A 34 -24.44 -18.80 7.59
C LEU A 34 -25.08 -19.95 6.78
N ALA A 35 -26.10 -20.62 7.32
CA ALA A 35 -26.79 -21.69 6.64
C ALA A 35 -27.52 -21.21 5.37
N ASP A 36 -28.21 -20.07 5.44
CA ASP A 36 -28.90 -19.47 4.32
C ASP A 36 -27.93 -19.07 3.20
N ASN A 37 -26.82 -18.44 3.53
CA ASN A 37 -25.80 -18.07 2.54
C ASN A 37 -25.11 -19.30 1.92
N LEU A 38 -24.91 -20.38 2.67
CA LEU A 38 -24.41 -21.63 2.11
C LEU A 38 -25.43 -22.20 1.10
N PHE A 39 -26.72 -22.21 1.47
CA PHE A 39 -27.76 -22.81 0.64
C PHE A 39 -28.13 -21.93 -0.55
N TYR A 40 -28.43 -20.64 -0.33
CA TYR A 40 -28.98 -19.78 -1.38
C TYR A 40 -27.90 -18.99 -2.18
N ALA A 41 -26.80 -18.58 -1.54
CA ALA A 41 -25.75 -17.86 -2.23
C ALA A 41 -24.68 -18.78 -2.84
N GLN A 42 -24.37 -19.92 -2.20
CA GLN A 42 -23.40 -20.90 -2.70
C GLN A 42 -24.07 -22.07 -3.43
N GLY A 43 -25.37 -22.28 -3.31
CA GLY A 43 -26.10 -23.43 -3.90
C GLY A 43 -25.60 -24.76 -3.36
N LYS A 44 -25.17 -24.81 -2.08
CA LYS A 44 -24.57 -25.97 -1.42
C LYS A 44 -25.34 -26.35 -0.16
N PHE A 45 -25.26 -27.62 0.21
CA PHE A 45 -25.67 -28.08 1.53
C PHE A 45 -24.47 -28.78 2.24
N PRO A 46 -24.48 -28.90 3.57
CA PRO A 46 -23.28 -29.27 4.34
C PRO A 46 -22.53 -30.49 3.85
N ALA A 47 -23.24 -31.56 3.40
CA ALA A 47 -22.61 -32.80 3.01
C ALA A 47 -21.75 -32.70 1.72
N ILE A 48 -21.97 -31.69 0.86
CA ILE A 48 -21.20 -31.50 -0.38
C ILE A 48 -20.37 -30.23 -0.37
N ALA A 49 -20.49 -29.39 0.67
CA ALA A 49 -19.78 -28.13 0.75
C ALA A 49 -18.30 -28.33 1.08
N THR A 50 -17.45 -27.59 0.39
CA THR A 50 -16.02 -27.50 0.69
C THR A 50 -15.74 -26.47 1.79
N LYS A 51 -14.53 -26.46 2.34
CA LYS A 51 -14.12 -25.41 3.30
C LYS A 51 -14.24 -24.01 2.70
N ASN A 52 -13.97 -23.86 1.40
CA ASN A 52 -14.14 -22.58 0.69
C ASN A 52 -15.61 -22.16 0.59
N ASP A 53 -16.55 -23.10 0.36
CA ASP A 53 -17.99 -22.78 0.31
C ASP A 53 -18.47 -22.26 1.68
N PHE A 54 -18.01 -22.86 2.79
CA PHE A 54 -18.30 -22.36 4.14
C PHE A 54 -17.65 -21.01 4.42
N TYR A 55 -16.40 -20.79 3.97
CA TYR A 55 -15.75 -19.46 4.04
C TYR A 55 -16.59 -18.41 3.29
N MET A 56 -16.99 -18.70 2.05
CA MET A 56 -17.80 -17.79 1.24
C MET A 56 -19.15 -17.48 1.89
N ALA A 57 -19.82 -18.48 2.43
CA ALA A 57 -21.08 -18.33 3.16
C ALA A 57 -20.92 -17.43 4.40
N LEU A 58 -19.86 -17.64 5.18
CA LEU A 58 -19.51 -16.80 6.33
C LEU A 58 -19.15 -15.38 5.90
N ALA A 59 -18.38 -15.24 4.85
CA ALA A 59 -17.99 -13.93 4.32
C ALA A 59 -19.19 -13.13 3.80
N PHE A 60 -20.16 -13.76 3.13
CA PHE A 60 -21.42 -13.12 2.75
C PHE A 60 -22.26 -12.74 3.97
N THR A 61 -22.32 -13.59 4.98
CA THR A 61 -23.00 -13.28 6.25
C THR A 61 -22.42 -12.01 6.91
N VAL A 62 -21.10 -11.89 6.93
CA VAL A 62 -20.42 -10.70 7.46
C VAL A 62 -20.58 -9.50 6.53
N ARG A 63 -20.52 -9.70 5.21
CA ARG A 63 -20.70 -8.64 4.21
C ARG A 63 -22.05 -7.95 4.31
N ASP A 64 -23.13 -8.67 4.56
CA ASP A 64 -24.47 -8.07 4.69
C ASP A 64 -24.48 -7.00 5.79
N ARG A 65 -23.78 -7.25 6.92
CA ARG A 65 -23.67 -6.30 8.04
C ARG A 65 -22.76 -5.11 7.69
N LEU A 66 -21.73 -5.34 6.85
CA LEU A 66 -20.93 -4.25 6.31
C LEU A 66 -21.73 -3.37 5.36
N LEU A 67 -22.49 -3.97 4.44
CA LEU A 67 -23.27 -3.24 3.46
C LEU A 67 -24.36 -2.39 4.11
N HIS A 68 -24.98 -2.88 5.18
CA HIS A 68 -25.94 -2.10 5.97
C HIS A 68 -25.30 -0.81 6.49
N ARG A 69 -24.13 -0.89 7.12
CA ARG A 69 -23.39 0.28 7.62
C ARG A 69 -22.91 1.19 6.49
N TRP A 70 -22.45 0.58 5.39
CA TRP A 70 -21.98 1.33 4.22
C TRP A 70 -23.10 2.17 3.59
N ILE A 71 -24.28 1.60 3.38
CA ILE A 71 -25.45 2.31 2.86
C ILE A 71 -25.83 3.47 3.80
N ASN A 72 -25.89 3.21 5.11
CA ASN A 72 -26.21 4.25 6.10
C ASN A 72 -25.15 5.38 6.08
N THR A 73 -23.87 5.05 5.90
CA THR A 73 -22.80 6.04 5.79
C THR A 73 -22.98 6.92 4.54
N VAL A 74 -23.22 6.29 3.38
CA VAL A 74 -23.45 7.02 2.12
C VAL A 74 -24.71 7.89 2.20
N GLU A 75 -25.79 7.38 2.77
CA GLU A 75 -27.04 8.13 2.96
C GLU A 75 -26.85 9.32 3.90
N THR A 76 -26.17 9.12 5.03
CA THR A 76 -25.85 10.19 5.98
C THR A 76 -25.02 11.29 5.32
N TYR A 77 -24.03 10.89 4.52
CA TYR A 77 -23.19 11.79 3.77
C TYR A 77 -23.98 12.61 2.74
N LEU A 78 -24.86 11.98 1.97
CA LEU A 78 -25.70 12.65 0.96
C LEU A 78 -26.73 13.61 1.56
N LYS A 79 -27.12 13.41 2.82
CA LYS A 79 -28.03 14.30 3.56
C LYS A 79 -27.34 15.56 4.11
N GLN A 80 -26.00 15.60 4.15
CA GLN A 80 -25.25 16.79 4.59
C GLN A 80 -25.35 17.90 3.54
N LYS A 81 -25.47 19.14 4.00
CA LYS A 81 -25.66 20.27 3.11
C LYS A 81 -24.40 20.61 2.27
N GLU A 82 -23.22 20.45 2.85
CA GLU A 82 -21.91 20.71 2.25
C GLU A 82 -20.91 19.66 2.71
N PRO A 83 -21.03 18.42 2.21
CA PRO A 83 -20.15 17.35 2.64
C PRO A 83 -18.74 17.54 2.08
N LYS A 84 -17.72 17.35 2.92
CA LYS A 84 -16.32 17.29 2.46
C LYS A 84 -15.80 15.87 2.58
N VAL A 85 -15.26 15.34 1.48
CA VAL A 85 -14.78 13.97 1.38
C VAL A 85 -13.28 13.96 1.15
N VAL A 86 -12.57 13.12 1.91
CA VAL A 86 -11.18 12.78 1.64
C VAL A 86 -11.15 11.76 0.51
N CYS A 87 -10.46 12.07 -0.58
CA CYS A 87 -10.25 11.17 -1.72
C CYS A 87 -8.78 10.75 -1.74
N TYR A 88 -8.50 9.49 -1.37
CA TYR A 88 -7.14 8.97 -1.30
C TYR A 88 -6.79 8.23 -2.59
N LEU A 89 -6.00 8.85 -3.48
CA LEU A 89 -5.59 8.28 -4.76
C LEU A 89 -4.29 7.49 -4.61
N SER A 90 -4.35 6.20 -4.84
CA SER A 90 -3.19 5.32 -4.71
C SER A 90 -3.18 4.23 -5.78
N ALA A 91 -2.01 3.99 -6.39
CA ALA A 91 -1.81 2.85 -7.29
C ALA A 91 -1.84 1.50 -6.56
N GLU A 92 -1.70 1.51 -5.22
CA GLU A 92 -1.64 0.34 -4.38
C GLU A 92 -2.61 0.42 -3.19
N PHE A 93 -3.32 -0.70 -2.91
CA PHE A 93 -4.04 -0.90 -1.66
C PHE A 93 -3.76 -2.32 -1.14
N LEU A 94 -2.80 -2.46 -0.23
CA LEU A 94 -2.44 -3.75 0.37
C LEU A 94 -3.34 -4.07 1.56
N LEU A 95 -4.56 -4.50 1.26
CA LEU A 95 -5.63 -4.69 2.25
C LEU A 95 -5.37 -5.84 3.23
N GLY A 96 -4.78 -6.93 2.76
CA GLY A 96 -4.72 -8.19 3.50
C GLY A 96 -6.08 -8.92 3.54
N PRO A 97 -6.16 -10.07 4.23
CA PRO A 97 -7.41 -10.79 4.44
C PRO A 97 -8.44 -9.91 5.18
N ARG A 98 -9.69 -9.94 4.73
CA ARG A 98 -10.73 -9.03 5.20
C ARG A 98 -11.62 -9.58 6.29
N LEU A 99 -11.96 -10.88 6.22
CA LEU A 99 -12.94 -11.49 7.11
C LEU A 99 -12.58 -11.28 8.59
N GLY A 100 -11.38 -11.69 9.01
CA GLY A 100 -10.96 -11.57 10.40
C GLY A 100 -10.91 -10.11 10.90
N ASN A 101 -10.45 -9.17 10.07
CA ASN A 101 -10.46 -7.74 10.41
C ASN A 101 -11.88 -7.18 10.52
N SER A 102 -12.78 -7.61 9.64
CA SER A 102 -14.20 -7.20 9.69
C SER A 102 -14.88 -7.69 10.95
N LEU A 103 -14.60 -8.92 11.41
CA LEU A 103 -15.12 -9.44 12.68
C LEU A 103 -14.67 -8.60 13.88
N VAL A 104 -13.41 -8.17 13.89
CA VAL A 104 -12.86 -7.28 14.94
C VAL A 104 -13.53 -5.92 14.88
N ASN A 105 -13.63 -5.32 13.70
CA ASN A 105 -14.20 -3.97 13.53
C ASN A 105 -15.70 -3.94 13.82
N LEU A 106 -16.45 -4.99 13.48
CA LEU A 106 -17.86 -5.15 13.87
C LEU A 106 -18.04 -5.42 15.38
N GLY A 107 -16.99 -5.88 16.06
CA GLY A 107 -17.06 -6.30 17.47
C GLY A 107 -17.79 -7.61 17.69
N ILE A 108 -17.88 -8.49 16.67
CA ILE A 108 -18.65 -9.76 16.71
C ILE A 108 -17.77 -11.01 16.60
N TYR A 109 -16.47 -10.88 16.84
CA TYR A 109 -15.55 -12.00 16.69
C TYR A 109 -15.96 -13.21 17.55
N ASN A 110 -16.34 -12.99 18.82
CA ASN A 110 -16.72 -14.07 19.75
C ASN A 110 -18.04 -14.72 19.36
N GLN A 111 -19.03 -13.92 18.95
CA GLN A 111 -20.33 -14.43 18.51
C GLN A 111 -20.19 -15.30 17.25
N VAL A 112 -19.38 -14.85 16.28
CA VAL A 112 -19.11 -15.63 15.06
C VAL A 112 -18.28 -16.88 15.38
N HIS A 113 -17.31 -16.80 16.27
CA HIS A 113 -16.55 -17.98 16.72
C HIS A 113 -17.49 -19.03 17.29
N GLN A 114 -18.35 -18.65 18.22
CA GLN A 114 -19.35 -19.54 18.81
C GLN A 114 -20.32 -20.11 17.75
N ALA A 115 -20.85 -19.25 16.86
CA ALA A 115 -21.79 -19.68 15.80
C ALA A 115 -21.16 -20.72 14.86
N VAL A 116 -19.86 -20.53 14.51
CA VAL A 116 -19.10 -21.44 13.65
C VAL A 116 -18.82 -22.76 14.38
N GLU A 117 -18.39 -22.73 15.65
CA GLU A 117 -18.16 -23.94 16.46
C GLU A 117 -19.44 -24.75 16.67
N GLU A 118 -20.56 -24.10 17.01
CA GLU A 118 -21.85 -24.78 17.16
C GLU A 118 -22.39 -25.35 15.83
N SER A 119 -21.86 -24.86 14.70
CA SER A 119 -22.13 -25.42 13.37
C SER A 119 -21.16 -26.56 12.98
N GLY A 120 -20.27 -26.97 13.90
CA GLY A 120 -19.30 -28.05 13.68
C GLY A 120 -18.10 -27.65 12.80
N LEU A 121 -17.79 -26.34 12.71
CA LEU A 121 -16.72 -25.80 11.89
C LEU A 121 -15.63 -25.14 12.76
N ASP A 122 -14.44 -24.95 12.21
CA ASP A 122 -13.33 -24.19 12.85
C ASP A 122 -13.14 -22.84 12.16
N LEU A 123 -13.34 -21.75 12.92
CA LEU A 123 -13.17 -20.40 12.40
C LEU A 123 -11.74 -20.13 11.88
N LYS A 124 -10.72 -20.71 12.53
CA LYS A 124 -9.32 -20.53 12.08
C LYS A 124 -9.11 -21.15 10.71
N GLU A 125 -9.66 -22.36 10.50
CA GLU A 125 -9.58 -23.01 9.19
C GLU A 125 -10.33 -22.23 8.11
N LEU A 126 -11.48 -21.62 8.44
CA LEU A 126 -12.22 -20.78 7.49
C LEU A 126 -11.45 -19.50 7.15
N LEU A 127 -10.85 -18.83 8.13
CA LEU A 127 -10.02 -17.64 7.89
C LEU A 127 -8.80 -17.93 7.02
N GLU A 128 -8.29 -19.17 7.04
CA GLU A 128 -7.17 -19.59 6.17
C GLU A 128 -7.60 -19.79 4.71
N GLN A 129 -8.89 -19.96 4.40
CA GLN A 129 -9.35 -20.07 3.01
C GLN A 129 -9.29 -18.75 2.25
N GLU A 130 -9.34 -17.60 2.95
CA GLU A 130 -9.36 -16.30 2.29
C GLU A 130 -8.09 -16.06 1.47
N ALA A 131 -8.27 -15.84 0.16
CA ALA A 131 -7.21 -15.36 -0.69
C ALA A 131 -6.93 -13.88 -0.40
N GLU A 132 -5.68 -13.54 -0.13
CA GLU A 132 -5.28 -12.14 0.06
C GLU A 132 -5.20 -11.44 -1.28
N PRO A 133 -5.93 -10.31 -1.50
CA PRO A 133 -5.79 -9.54 -2.72
C PRO A 133 -4.43 -8.83 -2.74
N GLY A 134 -3.56 -9.28 -3.65
CA GLY A 134 -2.21 -8.72 -3.83
C GLY A 134 -2.20 -7.39 -4.59
N LEU A 135 -3.09 -6.46 -4.22
CA LEU A 135 -3.27 -5.15 -4.87
C LEU A 135 -2.28 -4.10 -4.37
N GLY A 136 -1.20 -4.52 -3.73
CA GLY A 136 -0.12 -3.69 -3.25
C GLY A 136 1.15 -4.50 -3.06
N ASN A 137 2.27 -3.81 -2.94
CA ASN A 137 3.58 -4.44 -2.88
C ASN A 137 4.25 -4.28 -1.50
N GLY A 138 4.09 -3.13 -0.84
CA GLY A 138 4.84 -2.85 0.37
C GLY A 138 4.25 -1.73 1.23
N GLY A 139 5.14 -0.89 1.77
CA GLY A 139 4.78 0.17 2.72
C GLY A 139 3.74 1.15 2.21
N LEU A 140 3.87 1.60 0.95
CA LEU A 140 2.97 2.57 0.33
C LEU A 140 1.52 2.04 0.27
N GLY A 141 1.33 0.83 -0.29
CA GLY A 141 0.00 0.21 -0.40
C GLY A 141 -0.58 -0.17 0.96
N ARG A 142 0.27 -0.57 1.93
CA ARG A 142 -0.22 -0.85 3.28
C ARG A 142 -0.59 0.42 4.04
N LEU A 143 0.14 1.52 3.84
CA LEU A 143 -0.23 2.83 4.41
C LEU A 143 -1.62 3.27 3.91
N ALA A 144 -1.87 3.19 2.60
CA ALA A 144 -3.18 3.49 2.02
C ALA A 144 -4.30 2.67 2.69
N ALA A 145 -4.10 1.36 2.87
CA ALA A 145 -5.05 0.49 3.56
C ALA A 145 -5.23 0.85 5.04
N CYS A 146 -4.18 1.26 5.74
CA CYS A 146 -4.25 1.72 7.13
C CYS A 146 -4.98 3.06 7.26
N TYR A 147 -4.78 4.00 6.33
CA TYR A 147 -5.53 5.26 6.33
C TYR A 147 -7.02 5.03 6.12
N MET A 148 -7.42 4.16 5.19
CA MET A 148 -8.83 3.84 4.99
C MET A 148 -9.49 3.26 6.25
N ASP A 149 -8.81 2.34 6.95
CA ASP A 149 -9.27 1.80 8.24
C ASP A 149 -9.40 2.90 9.32
N SER A 150 -8.41 3.79 9.41
CA SER A 150 -8.39 4.86 10.41
C SER A 150 -9.40 5.96 10.11
N LEU A 151 -9.56 6.37 8.84
CA LEU A 151 -10.59 7.34 8.43
C LEU A 151 -12.00 6.83 8.76
N SER A 152 -12.25 5.53 8.49
CA SER A 152 -13.53 4.91 8.86
C SER A 152 -13.73 4.84 10.38
N THR A 153 -12.68 4.52 11.14
CA THR A 153 -12.73 4.45 12.61
C THR A 153 -12.94 5.82 13.26
N LEU A 154 -12.43 6.88 12.64
CA LEU A 154 -12.61 8.27 13.06
C LEU A 154 -13.88 8.91 12.50
N GLU A 155 -14.69 8.13 11.76
CA GLU A 155 -15.95 8.56 11.15
C GLU A 155 -15.79 9.75 10.19
N ILE A 156 -14.61 9.82 9.52
CA ILE A 156 -14.31 10.82 8.50
C ILE A 156 -14.76 10.27 7.14
N PRO A 157 -15.62 10.98 6.38
CA PRO A 157 -16.01 10.57 5.04
C PRO A 157 -14.82 10.45 4.11
N ALA A 158 -14.65 9.27 3.49
CA ALA A 158 -13.52 9.03 2.61
C ALA A 158 -13.84 8.05 1.48
N ILE A 159 -13.18 8.25 0.35
CA ILE A 159 -13.16 7.31 -0.77
C ILE A 159 -11.71 7.03 -1.14
N GLY A 160 -11.31 5.77 -1.06
CA GLY A 160 -10.05 5.32 -1.65
C GLY A 160 -10.26 5.01 -3.14
N TYR A 161 -9.38 5.52 -3.98
CA TYR A 161 -9.41 5.27 -5.43
C TYR A 161 -8.12 4.60 -5.89
N GLY A 162 -8.25 3.51 -6.65
CA GLY A 162 -7.12 2.77 -7.20
C GLY A 162 -7.48 1.90 -8.38
N ILE A 163 -6.64 0.93 -8.66
CA ILE A 163 -6.80 -0.02 -9.77
C ILE A 163 -7.20 -1.40 -9.23
N ARG A 164 -8.19 -2.01 -9.87
CA ARG A 164 -8.54 -3.42 -9.65
C ARG A 164 -7.67 -4.30 -10.53
N TYR A 165 -6.50 -4.66 -10.03
CA TYR A 165 -5.64 -5.59 -10.76
C TYR A 165 -6.27 -6.98 -10.81
N GLU A 166 -6.26 -7.60 -12.00
CA GLU A 166 -6.78 -8.96 -12.19
C GLU A 166 -5.91 -10.00 -11.49
N PHE A 167 -4.60 -9.81 -11.52
CA PHE A 167 -3.63 -10.60 -10.78
C PHE A 167 -2.96 -9.73 -9.72
N GLY A 168 -2.66 -10.32 -8.57
CA GLY A 168 -1.81 -9.66 -7.58
C GLY A 168 -0.40 -9.44 -8.12
N ILE A 169 0.45 -8.77 -7.34
CA ILE A 169 1.80 -8.40 -7.80
C ILE A 169 2.59 -9.61 -8.33
N PHE A 170 2.63 -10.70 -7.64
CA PHE A 170 2.99 -12.09 -7.98
C PHE A 170 3.02 -12.94 -6.70
N SER A 171 2.85 -14.24 -6.83
CA SER A 171 3.22 -15.21 -5.79
C SER A 171 4.69 -15.57 -5.93
N GLN A 172 5.42 -15.64 -4.79
CA GLN A 172 6.83 -15.98 -4.76
C GLN A 172 7.01 -17.44 -4.38
N GLU A 173 7.69 -18.21 -5.22
CA GLU A 173 8.26 -19.51 -4.88
C GLU A 173 9.77 -19.41 -4.76
N ILE A 174 10.35 -20.32 -3.99
CA ILE A 174 11.81 -20.48 -3.90
C ILE A 174 12.18 -21.80 -4.55
N ARG A 175 12.98 -21.75 -5.62
CA ARG A 175 13.53 -22.95 -6.29
C ARG A 175 15.03 -22.82 -6.36
N ASP A 176 15.73 -23.83 -5.86
CA ASP A 176 17.20 -23.83 -5.77
C ASP A 176 17.76 -22.55 -5.09
N GLY A 177 17.03 -22.02 -4.10
CA GLY A 177 17.36 -20.80 -3.38
C GLY A 177 16.99 -19.49 -4.10
N TRP A 178 16.54 -19.54 -5.36
CA TRP A 178 16.17 -18.37 -6.13
C TRP A 178 14.68 -18.05 -6.05
N GLN A 179 14.34 -16.77 -6.08
CA GLN A 179 12.95 -16.32 -6.27
C GLN A 179 12.46 -16.63 -7.67
N ILE A 180 11.29 -17.27 -7.75
CA ILE A 180 10.51 -17.46 -8.97
C ILE A 180 9.17 -16.77 -8.81
N GLU A 181 8.78 -15.96 -9.79
CA GLU A 181 7.51 -15.25 -9.81
C GLU A 181 6.43 -16.11 -10.49
N ILE A 182 5.29 -16.24 -9.83
CA ILE A 182 4.11 -16.95 -10.36
C ILE A 182 2.91 -16.00 -10.32
N ALA A 183 2.00 -16.11 -11.29
CA ALA A 183 0.79 -15.31 -11.32
C ALA A 183 -0.04 -15.52 -10.04
N ASP A 184 -0.30 -14.42 -9.32
CA ASP A 184 -1.15 -14.42 -8.14
C ASP A 184 -2.62 -14.35 -8.55
N LYS A 185 -3.28 -15.51 -8.60
CA LYS A 185 -4.67 -15.68 -9.06
C LYS A 185 -5.67 -15.51 -7.90
N TRP A 186 -5.61 -14.36 -7.21
CA TRP A 186 -6.43 -14.11 -6.03
C TRP A 186 -7.96 -14.16 -6.27
N LEU A 187 -8.39 -14.04 -7.54
CA LEU A 187 -9.79 -14.13 -7.96
C LEU A 187 -10.25 -15.53 -8.38
N SER A 188 -9.37 -16.55 -8.34
CA SER A 188 -9.68 -17.87 -8.88
C SER A 188 -10.90 -18.57 -8.26
N LEU A 189 -11.18 -18.28 -6.99
CA LEU A 189 -12.33 -18.79 -6.24
C LEU A 189 -13.43 -17.72 -6.05
N GLY A 190 -13.32 -16.59 -6.75
CA GLY A 190 -14.17 -15.42 -6.56
C GLY A 190 -13.80 -14.62 -5.31
N THR A 191 -14.49 -13.50 -5.12
CA THR A 191 -14.35 -12.66 -3.92
C THR A 191 -15.73 -12.18 -3.47
N PRO A 192 -16.07 -12.33 -2.19
CA PRO A 192 -17.38 -11.88 -1.68
C PRO A 192 -17.42 -10.37 -1.41
N TRP A 193 -16.27 -9.67 -1.47
CA TRP A 193 -16.11 -8.34 -0.91
C TRP A 193 -16.38 -7.20 -1.86
N GLU A 194 -16.40 -7.44 -3.17
CA GLU A 194 -16.56 -6.38 -4.17
C GLU A 194 -17.96 -6.37 -4.80
N LEU A 195 -18.40 -5.17 -5.17
CA LEU A 195 -19.62 -4.93 -5.93
C LEU A 195 -19.26 -4.20 -7.22
N ARG A 196 -19.49 -4.84 -8.38
CA ARG A 196 -19.28 -4.23 -9.69
C ARG A 196 -20.39 -3.21 -9.97
N ARG A 197 -20.02 -2.00 -10.44
CA ARG A 197 -20.93 -0.87 -10.69
C ARG A 197 -20.89 -0.41 -12.15
N PRO A 198 -21.37 -1.18 -13.11
CA PRO A 198 -21.28 -0.83 -14.53
C PRO A 198 -22.07 0.44 -14.87
N GLU A 199 -23.08 0.78 -14.09
CA GLU A 199 -23.88 2.00 -14.22
C GLU A 199 -23.09 3.28 -13.91
N SER A 200 -21.99 3.15 -13.22
CA SER A 200 -21.07 4.25 -12.85
C SER A 200 -19.80 4.25 -13.70
N SER A 201 -19.80 3.58 -14.85
CA SER A 201 -18.65 3.53 -15.75
C SER A 201 -18.38 4.90 -16.37
N VAL A 202 -17.10 5.16 -16.66
CA VAL A 202 -16.62 6.36 -17.34
C VAL A 202 -15.71 6.01 -18.51
N ASP A 203 -15.59 6.93 -19.46
CA ASP A 203 -14.71 6.77 -20.62
C ASP A 203 -13.39 7.51 -20.41
N VAL A 204 -12.28 6.86 -20.71
CA VAL A 204 -10.92 7.40 -20.62
C VAL A 204 -10.26 7.37 -22.00
N SER A 205 -9.80 8.53 -22.46
CA SER A 205 -9.21 8.75 -23.77
C SER A 205 -7.69 8.57 -23.75
N PHE A 206 -7.11 7.98 -24.82
CA PHE A 206 -5.68 7.82 -24.99
C PHE A 206 -5.23 8.20 -26.40
N GLY A 207 -4.00 8.68 -26.52
CA GLY A 207 -3.32 8.95 -27.79
C GLY A 207 -4.00 10.01 -28.64
N GLY A 208 -3.81 9.91 -29.94
CA GLY A 208 -4.43 10.82 -30.91
C GLY A 208 -3.74 12.19 -30.99
N ARG A 209 -4.54 13.24 -31.14
CA ARG A 209 -4.04 14.61 -31.36
C ARG A 209 -4.97 15.65 -30.77
N THR A 210 -4.46 16.87 -30.62
CA THR A 210 -5.23 18.05 -30.26
C THR A 210 -5.61 18.88 -31.49
N ALA A 211 -6.71 19.60 -31.39
CA ALA A 211 -7.17 20.55 -32.42
C ALA A 211 -7.67 21.84 -31.74
N ALA A 212 -7.07 22.94 -32.11
CA ALA A 212 -7.51 24.26 -31.64
C ALA A 212 -8.78 24.71 -32.36
N TYR A 213 -9.66 25.39 -31.65
CA TYR A 213 -10.85 26.04 -32.22
C TYR A 213 -11.20 27.31 -31.43
N VAL A 214 -12.07 28.11 -31.99
CA VAL A 214 -12.64 29.26 -31.31
C VAL A 214 -14.08 28.93 -30.99
N ASP A 215 -14.50 29.14 -29.73
CA ASP A 215 -15.89 28.90 -29.31
C ASP A 215 -16.83 30.06 -29.74
N ASP A 216 -18.12 29.89 -29.54
CA ASP A 216 -19.15 30.87 -29.93
C ASP A 216 -19.00 32.23 -29.19
N GLN A 217 -18.19 32.25 -28.12
CA GLN A 217 -17.87 33.48 -27.36
C GLN A 217 -16.54 34.11 -27.78
N GLY A 218 -15.90 33.59 -28.86
CA GLY A 218 -14.63 34.10 -29.36
C GLY A 218 -13.40 33.65 -28.54
N ARG A 219 -13.54 32.70 -27.63
CA ARG A 219 -12.43 32.23 -26.79
C ARG A 219 -11.67 31.09 -27.49
N TYR A 220 -10.36 31.09 -27.36
CA TYR A 220 -9.49 29.99 -27.80
C TYR A 220 -9.74 28.75 -26.93
N ARG A 221 -10.01 27.65 -27.59
CA ARG A 221 -10.27 26.34 -26.96
C ARG A 221 -9.47 25.25 -27.66
N VAL A 222 -9.25 24.14 -26.98
CA VAL A 222 -8.59 22.96 -27.53
C VAL A 222 -9.50 21.76 -27.34
N ARG A 223 -9.64 20.96 -28.42
CA ARG A 223 -10.33 19.67 -28.40
C ARG A 223 -9.30 18.57 -28.52
N TRP A 224 -9.38 17.58 -27.64
CA TRP A 224 -8.64 16.35 -27.78
C TRP A 224 -9.41 15.37 -28.68
N ILE A 225 -8.74 14.85 -29.71
CA ILE A 225 -9.25 13.83 -30.63
C ILE A 225 -8.48 12.55 -30.31
N PRO A 226 -9.02 11.65 -29.47
CA PRO A 226 -8.29 10.47 -29.00
C PRO A 226 -8.16 9.42 -30.10
N ALA A 227 -7.10 8.61 -30.03
CA ALA A 227 -6.93 7.43 -30.87
C ALA A 227 -7.67 6.21 -30.30
N GLN A 228 -7.79 6.13 -28.97
CA GLN A 228 -8.44 5.04 -28.26
C GLN A 228 -9.27 5.58 -27.10
N VAL A 229 -10.37 4.88 -26.79
CA VAL A 229 -11.20 5.15 -25.61
C VAL A 229 -11.43 3.85 -24.87
N VAL A 230 -11.11 3.87 -23.58
CA VAL A 230 -11.20 2.75 -22.64
C VAL A 230 -12.32 3.02 -21.65
N LYS A 231 -13.15 2.01 -21.38
CA LYS A 231 -14.17 2.11 -20.33
C LYS A 231 -13.58 1.75 -18.98
N GLY A 232 -13.69 2.65 -18.01
CA GLY A 232 -13.40 2.41 -16.60
C GLY A 232 -14.64 1.91 -15.88
N VAL A 233 -14.59 0.70 -15.33
CA VAL A 233 -15.71 0.09 -14.60
C VAL A 233 -15.34 -0.02 -13.13
N PRO A 234 -16.07 0.66 -12.21
CA PRO A 234 -15.74 0.64 -10.80
C PRO A 234 -16.21 -0.65 -10.12
N HIS A 235 -15.38 -1.10 -9.17
CA HIS A 235 -15.65 -2.18 -8.23
C HIS A 235 -15.51 -1.63 -6.82
N ASP A 236 -16.57 -1.61 -6.06
CA ASP A 236 -16.64 -1.01 -4.73
C ASP A 236 -16.48 -2.05 -3.64
N MET A 237 -15.70 -1.70 -2.61
CA MET A 237 -15.54 -2.46 -1.38
C MET A 237 -15.81 -1.55 -0.18
N ALA A 238 -16.63 -2.01 0.78
CA ALA A 238 -16.84 -1.28 2.03
C ALA A 238 -15.65 -1.47 2.99
N ILE A 239 -15.10 -0.40 3.54
CA ILE A 239 -14.03 -0.40 4.55
C ILE A 239 -14.62 0.08 5.87
N LEU A 240 -14.74 -0.86 6.81
CA LEU A 240 -15.42 -0.66 8.07
C LEU A 240 -14.50 -0.02 9.12
N GLY A 241 -15.04 0.94 9.88
CA GLY A 241 -14.42 1.46 11.09
C GLY A 241 -14.61 0.55 12.31
N TYR A 242 -13.74 0.69 13.30
CA TYR A 242 -13.75 -0.14 14.51
C TYR A 242 -14.83 0.28 15.48
N LYS A 243 -15.84 -0.59 15.68
CA LYS A 243 -16.99 -0.39 16.59
C LYS A 243 -17.68 0.97 16.39
N VAL A 244 -17.84 1.36 15.12
CA VAL A 244 -18.60 2.53 14.68
C VAL A 244 -19.50 2.14 13.52
N ASP A 245 -20.48 2.98 13.21
CA ASP A 245 -21.44 2.71 12.13
C ASP A 245 -20.93 3.16 10.75
N THR A 246 -19.74 3.77 10.71
CA THR A 246 -19.14 4.26 9.47
C THR A 246 -18.43 3.16 8.71
N ALA A 247 -18.75 3.04 7.43
CA ALA A 247 -18.01 2.25 6.46
C ALA A 247 -17.75 3.09 5.21
N ASN A 248 -16.50 3.40 4.93
CA ASN A 248 -16.07 4.16 3.76
C ASN A 248 -15.95 3.28 2.51
N THR A 249 -15.86 3.90 1.36
CA THR A 249 -15.75 3.21 0.07
C THR A 249 -14.30 3.09 -0.37
N LEU A 250 -13.89 1.89 -0.81
CA LEU A 250 -12.72 1.70 -1.66
C LEU A 250 -13.23 1.37 -3.07
N ARG A 251 -13.00 2.28 -4.03
CA ARG A 251 -13.40 2.15 -5.43
C ARG A 251 -12.19 1.83 -6.30
N LEU A 252 -12.20 0.63 -6.85
CA LEU A 252 -11.12 0.14 -7.70
C LEU A 252 -11.60 0.05 -9.15
N TRP A 253 -10.82 0.63 -10.07
CA TRP A 253 -11.17 0.72 -11.47
C TRP A 253 -10.62 -0.45 -12.29
N LYS A 254 -11.48 -1.09 -13.08
CA LYS A 254 -11.14 -2.10 -14.09
C LYS A 254 -11.28 -1.50 -15.47
N ALA A 255 -10.26 -1.68 -16.31
CA ALA A 255 -10.32 -1.32 -17.73
C ALA A 255 -11.10 -2.38 -18.50
N GLU A 256 -12.07 -1.96 -19.29
CA GLU A 256 -12.84 -2.80 -20.21
C GLU A 256 -12.91 -2.14 -21.58
N ALA A 257 -12.89 -2.92 -22.66
CA ALA A 257 -13.12 -2.39 -23.99
C ALA A 257 -14.56 -1.87 -24.12
N ARG A 258 -14.77 -0.82 -24.92
CA ARG A 258 -16.13 -0.35 -25.26
C ARG A 258 -16.94 -1.45 -25.94
N GLU A 259 -16.31 -2.09 -26.93
CA GLU A 259 -16.81 -3.28 -27.59
C GLU A 259 -15.86 -4.43 -27.29
N SER A 260 -16.34 -5.41 -26.57
CA SER A 260 -15.51 -6.56 -26.12
C SER A 260 -15.35 -7.63 -27.20
N PHE A 261 -16.07 -7.49 -28.31
CA PHE A 261 -16.10 -8.48 -29.36
C PHE A 261 -16.54 -7.83 -30.70
N ASP A 262 -15.69 -7.93 -31.74
CA ASP A 262 -16.00 -7.49 -33.07
C ASP A 262 -16.64 -8.64 -33.88
N PHE A 263 -17.95 -8.53 -34.11
CA PHE A 263 -18.70 -9.55 -34.79
C PHE A 263 -18.39 -9.58 -36.29
N GLN A 264 -17.90 -8.49 -36.87
CA GLN A 264 -17.54 -8.44 -38.30
C GLN A 264 -16.25 -9.20 -38.56
N GLU A 265 -15.22 -8.95 -37.75
CA GLU A 265 -13.96 -9.69 -37.80
C GLU A 265 -14.18 -11.20 -37.54
N PHE A 266 -15.03 -11.52 -36.56
CA PHE A 266 -15.39 -12.91 -36.28
C PHE A 266 -16.02 -13.61 -37.51
N ASN A 267 -16.95 -12.94 -38.20
CA ASN A 267 -17.66 -13.51 -39.37
C ASN A 267 -16.76 -13.73 -40.57
N VAL A 268 -15.68 -12.97 -40.74
CA VAL A 268 -14.71 -13.17 -41.81
C VAL A 268 -13.64 -14.19 -41.46
N GLY A 269 -13.71 -14.78 -40.24
CA GLY A 269 -12.82 -15.84 -39.78
C GLY A 269 -11.60 -15.36 -39.01
N ASP A 270 -11.46 -14.05 -38.71
CA ASP A 270 -10.44 -13.52 -37.83
C ASP A 270 -10.91 -13.54 -36.36
N TYR A 271 -10.83 -14.74 -35.74
CA TYR A 271 -11.24 -14.95 -34.35
C TYR A 271 -10.35 -14.25 -33.33
N TYR A 272 -9.07 -13.98 -33.66
CA TYR A 272 -8.15 -13.26 -32.80
C TYR A 272 -8.32 -11.74 -32.93
N GLY A 273 -8.52 -11.23 -34.12
CA GLY A 273 -8.87 -9.84 -34.38
C GLY A 273 -10.15 -9.44 -33.65
N ALA A 274 -11.17 -10.30 -33.68
CA ALA A 274 -12.45 -10.10 -33.01
C ALA A 274 -12.36 -9.82 -31.49
N VAL A 275 -11.28 -10.21 -30.83
CA VAL A 275 -11.05 -9.98 -29.39
C VAL A 275 -9.81 -9.11 -29.08
N HIS A 276 -9.16 -8.61 -30.10
CA HIS A 276 -7.91 -7.86 -29.97
C HIS A 276 -8.04 -6.64 -29.04
N ASP A 277 -9.02 -5.78 -29.30
CA ASP A 277 -9.25 -4.57 -28.52
C ASP A 277 -9.56 -4.86 -27.06
N LYS A 278 -10.28 -5.95 -26.78
CA LYS A 278 -10.51 -6.42 -25.43
C LYS A 278 -9.20 -6.76 -24.73
N VAL A 279 -8.33 -7.53 -25.37
CA VAL A 279 -7.05 -7.98 -24.79
C VAL A 279 -6.14 -6.78 -24.50
N VAL A 280 -5.99 -5.88 -25.47
CA VAL A 280 -5.14 -4.68 -25.32
C VAL A 280 -5.65 -3.79 -24.19
N THR A 281 -6.95 -3.50 -24.17
CA THR A 281 -7.58 -2.61 -23.19
C THR A 281 -7.51 -3.19 -21.78
N GLU A 282 -7.90 -4.45 -21.59
CA GLU A 282 -7.89 -5.08 -20.28
C GLU A 282 -6.48 -5.25 -19.69
N ASN A 283 -5.45 -5.23 -20.56
CA ASN A 283 -4.06 -5.30 -20.10
C ASN A 283 -3.66 -4.13 -19.17
N ILE A 284 -4.31 -2.97 -19.32
CA ILE A 284 -4.08 -1.80 -18.45
C ILE A 284 -4.24 -2.17 -16.97
N THR A 285 -5.17 -3.04 -16.63
CA THR A 285 -5.45 -3.43 -15.24
C THR A 285 -5.11 -4.88 -14.92
N LYS A 286 -4.17 -5.50 -15.67
CA LYS A 286 -3.78 -6.90 -15.43
C LYS A 286 -2.93 -7.07 -14.18
N VAL A 287 -1.81 -6.36 -14.06
CA VAL A 287 -0.81 -6.57 -13.00
C VAL A 287 -0.22 -5.25 -12.52
N LEU A 288 -0.02 -5.14 -11.22
CA LEU A 288 0.69 -4.03 -10.57
C LEU A 288 2.18 -4.03 -10.97
N TYR A 289 2.71 -2.87 -11.30
CA TYR A 289 4.13 -2.65 -11.63
C TYR A 289 4.66 -3.57 -12.73
N PRO A 290 4.23 -3.36 -14.00
CA PRO A 290 4.89 -3.96 -15.14
C PRO A 290 6.40 -3.69 -15.09
N ASN A 291 7.21 -4.65 -15.56
CA ASN A 291 8.65 -4.43 -15.69
C ASN A 291 8.91 -3.28 -16.67
N ASP A 292 9.56 -2.22 -16.18
CA ASP A 292 9.80 -0.96 -16.90
C ASP A 292 11.22 -0.82 -17.47
N GLU A 293 11.95 -1.92 -17.58
CA GLU A 293 13.19 -1.96 -18.35
C GLU A 293 12.93 -1.69 -19.84
N ALA A 294 11.84 -2.26 -20.37
CA ALA A 294 11.38 -2.02 -21.74
C ALA A 294 10.45 -0.80 -21.85
N VAL A 295 10.44 -0.16 -23.02
CA VAL A 295 9.56 1.00 -23.32
C VAL A 295 8.08 0.65 -23.13
N GLN A 296 7.68 -0.56 -23.53
CA GLN A 296 6.29 -1.05 -23.40
C GLN A 296 5.85 -1.12 -21.92
N GLY A 297 6.74 -1.50 -21.04
CA GLY A 297 6.43 -1.50 -19.59
C GLY A 297 6.29 -0.09 -19.02
N LYS A 298 7.12 0.84 -19.46
CA LYS A 298 7.00 2.27 -19.11
C LYS A 298 5.68 2.84 -19.61
N GLN A 299 5.30 2.52 -20.86
CA GLN A 299 4.04 2.93 -21.44
C GLN A 299 2.85 2.41 -20.62
N LEU A 300 2.82 1.12 -20.33
CA LEU A 300 1.74 0.51 -19.55
C LEU A 300 1.62 1.11 -18.15
N ARG A 301 2.74 1.44 -17.47
CA ARG A 301 2.70 2.13 -16.18
C ARG A 301 2.08 3.52 -16.28
N LEU A 302 2.41 4.30 -17.31
CA LEU A 302 1.80 5.61 -17.53
C LEU A 302 0.31 5.49 -17.86
N GLU A 303 -0.07 4.50 -18.67
CA GLU A 303 -1.49 4.17 -18.98
C GLU A 303 -2.26 3.83 -17.70
N GLN A 304 -1.70 3.00 -16.81
CA GLN A 304 -2.31 2.63 -15.53
C GLN A 304 -2.55 3.85 -14.64
N GLN A 305 -1.54 4.71 -14.50
CA GLN A 305 -1.62 5.90 -13.65
C GLN A 305 -2.68 6.88 -14.16
N TYR A 306 -2.63 7.19 -15.44
CA TYR A 306 -3.62 8.09 -16.03
C TYR A 306 -5.04 7.50 -16.00
N PHE A 307 -5.18 6.22 -16.32
CA PHE A 307 -6.48 5.54 -16.33
C PHE A 307 -7.22 5.69 -15.00
N PHE A 308 -6.61 5.27 -13.88
CA PHE A 308 -7.34 5.32 -12.61
C PHE A 308 -7.56 6.75 -12.10
N VAL A 309 -6.65 7.66 -12.40
CA VAL A 309 -6.77 9.07 -12.01
C VAL A 309 -7.91 9.74 -12.77
N SER A 310 -7.97 9.56 -14.10
CA SER A 310 -9.05 10.11 -14.92
C SER A 310 -10.41 9.54 -14.50
N CYS A 311 -10.52 8.23 -14.32
CA CYS A 311 -11.73 7.59 -13.79
C CYS A 311 -12.19 8.22 -12.47
N SER A 312 -11.25 8.43 -11.55
CA SER A 312 -11.54 8.92 -10.20
C SER A 312 -12.00 10.38 -10.20
N LEU A 313 -11.34 11.24 -10.96
CA LEU A 313 -11.71 12.66 -11.06
C LEU A 313 -13.05 12.85 -11.78
N GLN A 314 -13.33 12.09 -12.84
CA GLN A 314 -14.63 12.09 -13.51
C GLN A 314 -15.74 11.62 -12.56
N ASP A 315 -15.48 10.62 -11.73
CA ASP A 315 -16.42 10.13 -10.72
C ASP A 315 -16.72 11.19 -9.65
N MET A 316 -15.71 11.88 -9.13
CA MET A 316 -15.87 12.97 -8.17
C MET A 316 -16.71 14.12 -8.75
N ILE A 317 -16.41 14.53 -9.99
CA ILE A 317 -17.17 15.57 -10.70
C ILE A 317 -18.62 15.13 -10.90
N ARG A 318 -18.84 13.90 -11.35
CA ARG A 318 -20.18 13.34 -11.53
C ARG A 318 -20.98 13.33 -10.23
N MET A 319 -20.38 12.87 -9.12
CA MET A 319 -21.03 12.85 -7.81
C MET A 319 -21.37 14.28 -7.35
N HIS A 320 -20.44 15.22 -7.49
CA HIS A 320 -20.64 16.61 -7.07
C HIS A 320 -21.79 17.29 -7.84
N LEU A 321 -21.82 17.13 -9.14
CA LEU A 321 -22.89 17.69 -9.99
C LEU A 321 -24.24 17.01 -9.74
N HIS A 322 -24.24 15.69 -9.44
CA HIS A 322 -25.47 14.94 -9.14
C HIS A 322 -26.22 15.47 -7.90
N ILE A 323 -25.47 15.89 -6.88
CA ILE A 323 -26.06 16.50 -5.67
C ILE A 323 -26.31 18.00 -5.80
N GLY A 324 -26.17 18.56 -7.01
CA GLY A 324 -26.39 19.99 -7.28
C GLY A 324 -25.23 20.90 -6.90
N GLY A 325 -24.03 20.36 -6.67
CA GLY A 325 -22.83 21.14 -6.40
C GLY A 325 -22.36 21.94 -7.60
N SER A 326 -21.60 23.01 -7.37
CA SER A 326 -20.96 23.84 -8.40
C SER A 326 -19.50 23.49 -8.51
N LEU A 327 -18.97 23.38 -9.73
CA LEU A 327 -17.53 23.14 -9.93
C LEU A 327 -16.63 24.26 -9.39
N ASN A 328 -17.18 25.47 -9.18
CA ASN A 328 -16.44 26.58 -8.58
C ASN A 328 -16.04 26.32 -7.11
N ASN A 329 -16.77 25.47 -6.40
CA ASN A 329 -16.46 25.06 -5.03
C ASN A 329 -16.06 23.58 -4.92
N PHE A 330 -15.58 22.97 -6.00
CA PHE A 330 -15.16 21.58 -6.04
C PHE A 330 -14.10 21.24 -4.96
N HIS A 331 -13.14 22.12 -4.74
CA HIS A 331 -12.10 22.01 -3.70
C HIS A 331 -12.63 22.10 -2.25
N GLU A 332 -13.85 22.62 -2.06
CA GLU A 332 -14.51 22.61 -0.74
C GLU A 332 -15.16 21.27 -0.46
N ALA A 333 -15.62 20.56 -1.52
CA ALA A 333 -16.26 19.28 -1.42
C ALA A 333 -15.26 18.09 -1.37
N PHE A 334 -14.09 18.23 -2.01
CA PHE A 334 -13.12 17.13 -2.10
C PHE A 334 -11.71 17.58 -1.67
N ALA A 335 -11.14 16.81 -0.74
CA ALA A 335 -9.72 16.90 -0.39
C ALA A 335 -9.00 15.69 -1.00
N VAL A 336 -8.23 15.89 -2.06
CA VAL A 336 -7.61 14.82 -2.84
C VAL A 336 -6.15 14.66 -2.44
N GLN A 337 -5.82 13.49 -1.86
CA GLN A 337 -4.44 13.15 -1.49
C GLN A 337 -3.77 12.33 -2.57
N LEU A 338 -2.63 12.82 -3.07
CA LEU A 338 -1.76 12.12 -4.01
C LEU A 338 -0.77 11.24 -3.23
N ASN A 339 -0.98 9.93 -3.31
CA ASN A 339 -0.08 8.96 -2.64
C ASN A 339 1.11 8.65 -3.55
N ASP A 340 2.20 9.35 -3.33
CA ASP A 340 3.39 9.44 -4.16
C ASP A 340 3.14 10.16 -5.51
N THR A 341 4.05 10.00 -6.47
CA THR A 341 3.97 10.61 -7.80
C THR A 341 3.04 9.86 -8.76
N HIS A 342 2.64 8.65 -8.43
CA HIS A 342 1.79 7.82 -9.27
C HIS A 342 0.50 8.52 -9.74
N PRO A 343 -0.24 9.26 -8.88
CA PRO A 343 -1.42 10.02 -9.29
C PRO A 343 -1.14 11.46 -9.69
N SER A 344 0.11 11.91 -9.82
CA SER A 344 0.47 13.32 -10.08
C SER A 344 -0.11 13.88 -11.37
N ILE A 345 -0.39 13.02 -12.36
CA ILE A 345 -1.07 13.41 -13.60
C ILE A 345 -2.45 14.03 -13.33
N GLY A 346 -3.02 13.79 -12.14
CA GLY A 346 -4.29 14.36 -11.71
C GLY A 346 -4.34 15.87 -11.76
N VAL A 347 -3.20 16.55 -11.56
CA VAL A 347 -3.09 18.02 -11.70
C VAL A 347 -3.45 18.46 -13.12
N ALA A 348 -2.87 17.79 -14.13
CA ALA A 348 -3.16 18.11 -15.53
C ALA A 348 -4.54 17.60 -15.95
N GLU A 349 -4.99 16.44 -15.44
CA GLU A 349 -6.30 15.90 -15.78
C GLU A 349 -7.45 16.72 -15.21
N LEU A 350 -7.35 17.19 -13.97
CA LEU A 350 -8.38 18.07 -13.43
C LEU A 350 -8.47 19.38 -14.21
N MET A 351 -7.32 19.96 -14.58
CA MET A 351 -7.30 21.12 -15.47
C MET A 351 -7.98 20.84 -16.81
N ARG A 352 -7.69 19.69 -17.43
CA ARG A 352 -8.33 19.28 -18.68
C ARG A 352 -9.85 19.16 -18.53
N LEU A 353 -10.31 18.48 -17.50
CA LEU A 353 -11.74 18.31 -17.25
C LEU A 353 -12.44 19.66 -17.04
N LEU A 354 -11.87 20.52 -16.20
CA LEU A 354 -12.47 21.83 -15.90
C LEU A 354 -12.44 22.78 -17.10
N VAL A 355 -11.29 22.88 -17.82
CA VAL A 355 -11.11 23.83 -18.92
C VAL A 355 -11.74 23.35 -20.22
N ASP A 356 -11.48 22.08 -20.62
CA ASP A 356 -11.88 21.59 -21.94
C ASP A 356 -13.31 21.02 -21.95
N GLU A 357 -13.71 20.26 -20.92
CA GLU A 357 -15.03 19.65 -20.87
C GLU A 357 -16.10 20.54 -20.24
N HIS A 358 -15.73 21.24 -19.15
CA HIS A 358 -16.65 22.16 -18.46
C HIS A 358 -16.44 23.64 -18.82
N GLN A 359 -15.56 23.92 -19.79
CA GLN A 359 -15.35 25.27 -20.39
C GLN A 359 -15.03 26.38 -19.39
N MET A 360 -14.44 26.01 -18.24
CA MET A 360 -14.03 26.96 -17.20
C MET A 360 -12.84 27.80 -17.68
N ASP A 361 -12.72 29.01 -17.14
CA ASP A 361 -11.54 29.81 -17.37
C ASP A 361 -10.31 29.26 -16.68
N TRP A 362 -9.15 29.36 -17.33
CA TRP A 362 -7.90 28.75 -16.86
C TRP A 362 -7.54 29.14 -15.43
N ASP A 363 -7.62 30.43 -15.11
CA ASP A 363 -7.17 30.92 -13.79
C ASP A 363 -8.08 30.41 -12.67
N VAL A 364 -9.39 30.33 -12.92
CA VAL A 364 -10.36 29.74 -11.99
C VAL A 364 -10.10 28.25 -11.83
N ALA A 365 -9.94 27.52 -12.92
CA ALA A 365 -9.65 26.09 -12.90
C ALA A 365 -8.33 25.78 -12.17
N TRP A 366 -7.30 26.62 -12.36
CA TRP A 366 -6.01 26.47 -11.70
C TRP A 366 -6.09 26.71 -10.19
N ASP A 367 -6.82 27.73 -9.74
CA ASP A 367 -7.04 27.99 -8.31
C ASP A 367 -7.75 26.80 -7.63
N ILE A 368 -8.81 26.28 -8.26
CA ILE A 368 -9.53 25.10 -7.80
C ILE A 368 -8.59 23.88 -7.73
N THR A 369 -7.82 23.63 -8.79
CA THR A 369 -6.89 22.49 -8.88
C THR A 369 -5.87 22.52 -7.74
N ARG A 370 -5.21 23.67 -7.52
CA ARG A 370 -4.22 23.82 -6.45
C ARG A 370 -4.80 23.65 -5.06
N LYS A 371 -6.05 24.03 -4.83
CA LYS A 371 -6.75 23.88 -3.55
C LYS A 371 -7.28 22.46 -3.32
N THR A 372 -7.44 21.69 -4.39
CA THR A 372 -7.98 20.32 -4.33
C THR A 372 -6.92 19.32 -3.91
N PHE A 373 -5.68 19.42 -4.43
CA PHE A 373 -4.64 18.41 -4.24
C PHE A 373 -3.70 18.72 -3.08
N ALA A 374 -3.29 17.63 -2.40
CA ALA A 374 -2.14 17.58 -1.51
C ALA A 374 -1.25 16.40 -1.89
N TYR A 375 0.07 16.53 -1.74
CA TYR A 375 1.06 15.56 -2.20
C TYR A 375 1.86 14.97 -1.04
N THR A 376 1.88 13.64 -0.96
CA THR A 376 2.76 12.89 -0.05
C THR A 376 3.93 12.32 -0.83
N ASN A 377 5.16 12.69 -0.49
CA ASN A 377 6.38 12.10 -1.02
C ASN A 377 6.81 10.91 -0.18
N HIS A 378 7.18 9.79 -0.82
CA HIS A 378 7.60 8.55 -0.17
C HIS A 378 9.07 8.19 -0.41
N THR A 379 9.82 8.96 -1.21
CA THR A 379 11.22 8.65 -1.52
C THR A 379 12.04 9.89 -1.79
N LEU A 380 13.32 9.82 -1.39
CA LEU A 380 14.34 10.82 -1.73
C LEU A 380 15.30 10.30 -2.80
N LEU A 381 15.20 9.02 -3.19
CA LEU A 381 16.07 8.41 -4.18
C LEU A 381 15.80 9.00 -5.56
N PRO A 382 16.78 9.67 -6.21
CA PRO A 382 16.56 10.32 -7.51
C PRO A 382 16.06 9.35 -8.58
N GLU A 383 16.54 8.09 -8.56
CA GLU A 383 16.12 7.03 -9.47
C GLU A 383 14.66 6.58 -9.28
N ALA A 384 14.10 6.81 -8.10
CA ALA A 384 12.72 6.46 -7.78
C ALA A 384 11.73 7.62 -7.95
N LEU A 385 12.23 8.85 -8.23
CA LEU A 385 11.41 9.97 -8.61
C LEU A 385 10.98 9.82 -10.07
N GLU A 386 9.69 9.65 -10.30
CA GLU A 386 9.16 9.38 -11.64
C GLU A 386 9.37 10.54 -12.60
N LYS A 387 9.89 10.21 -13.76
CA LYS A 387 9.97 11.11 -14.91
C LYS A 387 9.60 10.37 -16.19
N TRP A 388 8.85 11.02 -17.05
CA TRP A 388 8.37 10.43 -18.30
C TRP A 388 8.95 11.19 -19.49
N SER A 389 9.54 10.47 -20.46
CA SER A 389 10.05 11.13 -21.67
C SER A 389 8.92 11.84 -22.40
N ILE A 390 9.19 13.03 -22.93
CA ILE A 390 8.19 13.85 -23.63
C ILE A 390 7.63 13.11 -24.86
N SER A 391 8.46 12.30 -25.52
CA SER A 391 8.02 11.48 -26.66
C SER A 391 6.95 10.46 -26.25
N LEU A 392 7.19 9.69 -25.21
CA LEU A 392 6.23 8.73 -24.67
C LEU A 392 4.98 9.43 -24.13
N PHE A 393 5.18 10.45 -23.30
CA PHE A 393 4.08 11.20 -22.66
C PHE A 393 3.18 11.85 -23.71
N GLY A 394 3.78 12.53 -24.71
CA GLY A 394 3.03 13.22 -25.75
C GLY A 394 2.32 12.26 -26.73
N SER A 395 2.84 11.06 -26.95
CA SER A 395 2.15 10.05 -27.79
C SER A 395 0.88 9.51 -27.11
N LEU A 396 0.89 9.35 -25.79
CA LEU A 396 -0.25 8.84 -25.02
C LEU A 396 -1.21 9.94 -24.58
N LEU A 397 -0.71 11.09 -24.15
CA LEU A 397 -1.43 12.15 -23.45
C LEU A 397 -1.10 13.53 -24.04
N PRO A 398 -1.34 13.76 -25.36
CA PRO A 398 -0.90 14.98 -26.02
C PRO A 398 -1.51 16.24 -25.39
N ARG A 399 -2.78 16.19 -24.97
CA ARG A 399 -3.43 17.34 -24.34
C ARG A 399 -2.88 17.67 -22.95
N HIS A 400 -2.57 16.63 -22.15
CA HIS A 400 -1.97 16.84 -20.83
C HIS A 400 -0.57 17.42 -20.93
N LEU A 401 0.20 17.04 -21.94
CA LEU A 401 1.51 17.63 -22.17
C LEU A 401 1.41 19.14 -22.47
N GLU A 402 0.46 19.56 -23.30
CA GLU A 402 0.21 21.00 -23.56
C GLU A 402 -0.18 21.74 -22.26
N ILE A 403 -1.04 21.15 -21.44
CA ILE A 403 -1.43 21.71 -20.15
C ILE A 403 -0.23 21.84 -19.22
N ILE A 404 0.62 20.81 -19.13
CA ILE A 404 1.84 20.83 -18.31
C ILE A 404 2.81 21.92 -18.78
N TYR A 405 2.98 22.10 -20.09
CA TYR A 405 3.78 23.21 -20.62
C TYR A 405 3.24 24.57 -20.21
N GLU A 406 1.92 24.78 -20.25
CA GLU A 406 1.32 26.06 -19.83
C GLU A 406 1.43 26.26 -18.31
N ILE A 407 1.23 25.22 -17.50
CA ILE A 407 1.49 25.27 -16.05
C ILE A 407 2.96 25.64 -15.79
N ASN A 408 3.89 24.99 -16.48
CA ASN A 408 5.33 25.25 -16.33
C ASN A 408 5.70 26.69 -16.70
N ARG A 409 5.17 27.19 -17.81
CA ARG A 409 5.41 28.56 -18.25
C ARG A 409 4.97 29.59 -17.19
N ARG A 410 3.72 29.46 -16.70
CA ARG A 410 3.17 30.35 -15.67
C ARG A 410 3.92 30.25 -14.34
N PHE A 411 4.25 29.05 -13.93
CA PHE A 411 5.04 28.80 -12.73
C PHE A 411 6.44 29.42 -12.83
N LEU A 412 7.13 29.23 -13.94
CA LEU A 412 8.46 29.82 -14.13
C LEU A 412 8.43 31.35 -14.25
N ASP A 413 7.32 31.93 -14.69
CA ASP A 413 7.13 33.38 -14.63
C ASP A 413 7.05 33.88 -13.18
N GLU A 414 6.37 33.15 -12.28
CA GLU A 414 6.36 33.45 -10.84
C GLU A 414 7.78 33.35 -10.24
N VAL A 415 8.53 32.27 -10.59
CA VAL A 415 9.93 32.09 -10.14
C VAL A 415 10.80 33.29 -10.62
N ARG A 416 10.69 33.72 -11.88
CA ARG A 416 11.44 34.85 -12.42
C ARG A 416 11.14 36.16 -11.68
N LEU A 417 9.89 36.39 -11.31
CA LEU A 417 9.49 37.56 -10.54
C LEU A 417 10.09 37.58 -9.13
N LYS A 418 10.13 36.43 -8.47
CA LYS A 418 10.67 36.33 -7.10
C LYS A 418 12.21 36.29 -7.07
N TYR A 419 12.83 35.66 -8.07
CA TYR A 419 14.28 35.47 -8.16
C TYR A 419 14.81 36.05 -9.51
N PRO A 420 14.81 37.35 -9.71
CA PRO A 420 15.27 37.97 -10.95
C PRO A 420 16.76 37.67 -11.17
N ASN A 421 17.12 37.26 -12.39
CA ASN A 421 18.49 36.90 -12.83
C ASN A 421 19.05 35.56 -12.32
N ASP A 422 18.28 34.72 -11.61
CA ASP A 422 18.71 33.37 -11.24
C ASP A 422 18.27 32.35 -12.32
N THR A 423 18.90 32.43 -13.49
CA THR A 423 18.64 31.49 -14.60
C THR A 423 18.87 30.02 -14.24
N PRO A 424 19.92 29.63 -13.45
CA PRO A 424 20.10 28.26 -13.01
C PRO A 424 18.93 27.72 -12.17
N ARG A 425 18.32 28.56 -11.31
CA ARG A 425 17.14 28.18 -10.52
C ARG A 425 15.95 27.88 -11.42
N ILE A 426 15.71 28.70 -12.45
CA ILE A 426 14.62 28.46 -13.41
C ILE A 426 14.75 27.08 -14.05
N ALA A 427 15.97 26.70 -14.46
CA ALA A 427 16.23 25.38 -15.04
C ALA A 427 16.02 24.22 -14.02
N ARG A 428 16.47 24.41 -12.77
CA ARG A 428 16.29 23.42 -11.70
C ARG A 428 14.82 23.22 -11.33
N MET A 429 14.03 24.29 -11.28
CA MET A 429 12.61 24.26 -10.89
C MET A 429 11.65 23.89 -12.02
N SER A 430 12.10 23.92 -13.28
CA SER A 430 11.28 23.57 -14.44
C SER A 430 10.64 22.18 -14.29
N LEU A 431 9.34 22.08 -14.60
CA LEU A 431 8.63 20.80 -14.68
C LEU A 431 9.16 19.90 -15.80
N ILE A 432 9.88 20.50 -16.77
CA ILE A 432 10.51 19.82 -17.89
C ILE A 432 12.01 19.75 -17.65
N ASP A 433 12.55 18.55 -17.60
CA ASP A 433 13.99 18.33 -17.61
C ASP A 433 14.50 18.44 -19.05
N GLU A 434 15.39 19.38 -19.31
CA GLU A 434 15.96 19.64 -20.63
C GLU A 434 17.49 19.41 -20.66
N SER A 435 18.05 18.77 -19.64
CA SER A 435 19.50 18.51 -19.54
C SER A 435 20.04 17.47 -20.52
N GLY A 436 19.17 16.80 -21.26
CA GLY A 436 19.48 15.78 -22.26
C GLY A 436 18.22 15.39 -23.02
N GLU A 437 17.88 14.10 -23.02
CA GLU A 437 16.52 13.70 -23.40
C GLU A 437 15.52 14.38 -22.48
N ARG A 438 14.44 14.94 -23.06
CA ARG A 438 13.48 15.73 -22.31
C ARG A 438 12.49 14.85 -21.56
N TYR A 439 12.26 15.21 -20.28
CA TYR A 439 11.33 14.47 -19.39
C TYR A 439 10.39 15.40 -18.65
N VAL A 440 9.18 14.96 -18.41
CA VAL A 440 8.26 15.55 -17.43
C VAL A 440 8.63 15.05 -16.03
N ARG A 441 8.89 15.96 -15.07
CA ARG A 441 9.23 15.67 -13.68
C ARG A 441 7.95 15.61 -12.85
N MET A 442 7.48 14.41 -12.53
CA MET A 442 6.17 14.20 -11.89
C MET A 442 6.09 14.74 -10.46
N ALA A 443 7.15 14.61 -9.67
CA ALA A 443 7.21 15.19 -8.32
C ALA A 443 7.09 16.73 -8.35
N TYR A 444 7.63 17.38 -9.36
CA TYR A 444 7.54 18.84 -9.51
C TYR A 444 6.12 19.25 -9.92
N LEU A 445 5.48 18.50 -10.83
CA LEU A 445 4.08 18.72 -11.18
C LEU A 445 3.18 18.62 -9.94
N ALA A 446 3.35 17.56 -9.14
CA ALA A 446 2.62 17.39 -7.88
C ALA A 446 2.86 18.55 -6.90
N THR A 447 4.11 19.00 -6.76
CA THR A 447 4.50 20.10 -5.87
C THR A 447 3.86 21.42 -6.28
N VAL A 448 3.88 21.75 -7.56
CA VAL A 448 3.29 23.00 -8.09
C VAL A 448 1.77 22.97 -8.02
N GLY A 449 1.16 21.80 -8.29
CA GLY A 449 -0.29 21.61 -8.31
C GLY A 449 -0.95 21.33 -6.96
N SER A 450 -0.20 21.31 -5.86
CA SER A 450 -0.73 21.00 -4.52
C SER A 450 -0.62 22.17 -3.58
N HIS A 451 -1.57 22.28 -2.63
CA HIS A 451 -1.52 23.29 -1.55
C HIS A 451 -0.66 22.85 -0.37
N ALA A 452 -0.47 21.54 -0.18
CA ALA A 452 0.35 20.97 0.90
C ALA A 452 1.20 19.82 0.37
N ILE A 453 2.40 19.67 0.96
CA ILE A 453 3.37 18.63 0.63
C ILE A 453 3.88 18.06 1.94
N ASN A 454 3.84 16.76 2.12
CA ASN A 454 4.40 16.15 3.31
C ASN A 454 5.42 15.06 3.01
N GLY A 455 6.43 14.98 3.86
CA GLY A 455 7.23 13.77 4.05
C GLY A 455 6.57 12.84 5.05
N VAL A 456 7.13 11.65 5.24
CA VAL A 456 6.52 10.53 5.97
C VAL A 456 7.25 10.12 7.24
N ALA A 457 8.26 10.88 7.63
CA ALA A 457 8.95 10.89 8.92
C ALA A 457 9.69 12.23 9.10
N GLU A 458 10.05 12.59 10.31
CA GLU A 458 10.69 13.88 10.60
C GLU A 458 11.97 14.09 9.78
N LEU A 459 12.92 13.14 9.85
CA LEU A 459 14.14 13.20 9.05
C LEU A 459 13.87 13.27 7.55
N HIS A 460 12.91 12.48 7.06
CA HIS A 460 12.55 12.47 5.64
C HIS A 460 12.01 13.83 5.19
N SER A 461 11.12 14.42 5.99
CA SER A 461 10.56 15.75 5.73
C SER A 461 11.63 16.84 5.72
N GLN A 462 12.61 16.74 6.62
CA GLN A 462 13.76 17.63 6.64
C GLN A 462 14.63 17.47 5.38
N LEU A 463 15.03 16.24 5.05
CA LEU A 463 15.84 15.98 3.85
C LEU A 463 15.12 16.41 2.56
N LEU A 464 13.79 16.25 2.49
CA LEU A 464 13.00 16.72 1.36
C LEU A 464 13.13 18.25 1.15
N LYS A 465 13.10 19.03 2.24
CA LYS A 465 13.29 20.48 2.25
C LYS A 465 14.72 20.90 1.91
N GLU A 466 15.71 20.12 2.36
CA GLU A 466 17.13 20.43 2.18
C GLU A 466 17.70 19.99 0.83
N THR A 467 17.10 18.97 0.19
CA THR A 467 17.66 18.36 -1.01
C THR A 467 16.69 18.36 -2.19
N THR A 468 15.78 17.40 -2.24
CA THR A 468 14.97 17.09 -3.43
C THR A 468 14.05 18.23 -3.87
N LEU A 469 13.40 18.92 -2.92
CA LEU A 469 12.48 20.03 -3.19
C LEU A 469 12.95 21.35 -2.56
N HIS A 470 14.26 21.51 -2.38
CA HIS A 470 14.85 22.68 -1.72
C HIS A 470 14.41 24.01 -2.33
N ASP A 471 14.57 24.20 -3.65
CA ASP A 471 14.17 25.42 -4.33
C ASP A 471 12.67 25.73 -4.19
N PHE A 472 11.82 24.70 -4.11
CA PHE A 472 10.37 24.83 -3.87
C PHE A 472 10.06 25.18 -2.42
N TYR A 473 10.82 24.63 -1.48
CA TYR A 473 10.70 24.99 -0.06
C TYR A 473 11.06 26.46 0.18
N GLU A 474 12.12 26.95 -0.45
CA GLU A 474 12.46 28.39 -0.39
C GLU A 474 11.37 29.28 -1.02
N LEU A 475 10.66 28.78 -2.06
CA LEU A 475 9.59 29.51 -2.72
C LEU A 475 8.31 29.56 -1.89
N TRP A 476 7.92 28.41 -1.27
CA TRP A 476 6.66 28.21 -0.53
C TRP A 476 6.89 27.36 0.73
N PRO A 477 7.58 27.89 1.77
CA PRO A 477 7.88 27.12 2.98
C PRO A 477 6.62 26.62 3.71
N GLU A 478 5.52 27.37 3.62
CA GLU A 478 4.24 27.06 4.26
C GLU A 478 3.56 25.79 3.72
N LYS A 479 3.92 25.34 2.53
CA LYS A 479 3.37 24.11 1.95
C LYS A 479 3.94 22.84 2.57
N PHE A 480 5.12 22.91 3.20
CA PHE A 480 5.88 21.73 3.61
C PHE A 480 5.60 21.31 5.05
N LEU A 481 5.07 20.13 5.21
CA LEU A 481 4.66 19.53 6.49
C LEU A 481 5.40 18.23 6.76
N ASN A 482 5.46 17.82 8.03
CA ASN A 482 5.77 16.44 8.39
C ASN A 482 4.51 15.73 8.86
N ILE A 483 4.23 14.57 8.28
CA ILE A 483 3.18 13.64 8.74
C ILE A 483 3.82 12.26 8.81
N THR A 484 4.34 11.91 9.97
CA THR A 484 4.96 10.60 10.19
C THR A 484 3.96 9.49 9.96
N ASN A 485 4.37 8.44 9.24
CA ASN A 485 3.54 7.27 8.97
C ASN A 485 3.06 6.62 10.28
N GLY A 486 1.97 5.88 10.17
CA GLY A 486 1.41 5.07 11.23
C GLY A 486 0.95 3.70 10.71
N VAL A 487 0.39 2.91 11.61
CA VAL A 487 -0.17 1.59 11.32
C VAL A 487 -1.47 1.39 12.07
N ALA A 488 -2.44 0.70 11.47
CA ALA A 488 -3.73 0.42 12.11
C ALA A 488 -3.55 -0.62 13.26
N PRO A 489 -3.76 -0.23 14.53
CA PRO A 489 -3.62 -1.14 15.67
C PRO A 489 -4.65 -2.27 15.64
N ARG A 490 -5.85 -2.03 15.09
CA ARG A 490 -6.90 -3.04 14.92
C ARG A 490 -6.39 -4.28 14.20
N ARG A 491 -5.62 -4.09 13.11
CA ARG A 491 -5.04 -5.22 12.37
C ARG A 491 -3.77 -5.76 13.01
N PHE A 492 -2.82 -4.87 13.36
CA PHE A 492 -1.45 -5.30 13.71
C PHE A 492 -1.24 -5.58 15.21
N VAL A 493 -2.23 -5.30 16.05
CA VAL A 493 -2.25 -5.72 17.46
C VAL A 493 -3.51 -6.52 17.77
N VAL A 494 -4.71 -5.96 17.60
CA VAL A 494 -5.95 -6.63 18.03
C VAL A 494 -6.17 -7.94 17.28
N ALA A 495 -6.13 -7.92 15.95
CA ALA A 495 -6.35 -9.11 15.12
C ALA A 495 -5.12 -10.05 15.07
N SER A 496 -3.89 -9.50 15.08
CA SER A 496 -2.66 -10.30 14.96
C SER A 496 -2.16 -10.87 16.27
N ASN A 497 -2.38 -10.17 17.39
CA ASN A 497 -1.91 -10.55 18.73
C ASN A 497 -3.03 -10.45 19.77
N PRO A 498 -4.10 -11.28 19.63
CA PRO A 498 -5.24 -11.20 20.54
C PRO A 498 -4.87 -11.47 22.00
N ARG A 499 -3.81 -12.26 22.27
CA ARG A 499 -3.32 -12.51 23.63
C ARG A 499 -2.84 -11.21 24.28
N LEU A 500 -1.98 -10.44 23.58
CA LEU A 500 -1.45 -9.16 24.09
C LEU A 500 -2.57 -8.12 24.18
N SER A 501 -3.42 -8.03 23.15
CA SER A 501 -4.58 -7.14 23.12
C SER A 501 -5.52 -7.39 24.29
N ASN A 502 -5.82 -8.65 24.61
CA ASN A 502 -6.67 -9.02 25.74
C ASN A 502 -6.02 -8.64 27.09
N LEU A 503 -4.71 -8.87 27.25
CA LEU A 503 -3.99 -8.48 28.45
C LEU A 503 -4.03 -6.95 28.66
N ALA A 504 -3.74 -6.18 27.63
CA ALA A 504 -3.83 -4.72 27.68
C ALA A 504 -5.25 -4.25 28.03
N THR A 505 -6.26 -4.78 27.34
CA THR A 505 -7.68 -4.42 27.55
C THR A 505 -8.16 -4.77 28.96
N GLN A 506 -7.74 -5.90 29.53
CA GLN A 506 -8.05 -6.27 30.90
C GLN A 506 -7.46 -5.29 31.94
N LYS A 507 -6.30 -4.69 31.64
CA LYS A 507 -5.60 -3.79 32.54
C LYS A 507 -6.08 -2.33 32.43
N ILE A 508 -6.33 -1.84 31.21
CA ILE A 508 -6.56 -0.40 30.96
C ILE A 508 -7.88 -0.09 30.22
N GLY A 509 -8.75 -1.10 29.96
CA GLY A 509 -9.93 -0.94 29.13
C GLY A 509 -9.60 -1.02 27.62
N ASP A 510 -10.60 -0.89 26.75
CA ASP A 510 -10.45 -1.03 25.29
C ASP A 510 -10.31 0.30 24.52
N SER A 511 -10.29 1.44 25.21
CA SER A 511 -10.17 2.77 24.58
C SER A 511 -8.88 2.94 23.78
N TRP A 512 -7.80 2.28 24.21
CA TRP A 512 -6.50 2.32 23.52
C TRP A 512 -6.55 1.88 22.04
N VAL A 513 -7.54 1.08 21.65
CA VAL A 513 -7.68 0.62 20.25
C VAL A 513 -8.00 1.79 19.30
N LYS A 514 -8.64 2.84 19.80
CA LYS A 514 -8.89 4.11 19.10
C LYS A 514 -7.94 5.23 19.51
N GLN A 515 -7.53 5.25 20.78
CA GLN A 515 -6.69 6.28 21.41
C GLN A 515 -5.39 5.62 21.88
N LEU A 516 -4.38 5.53 20.98
CA LEU A 516 -3.13 4.80 21.27
C LEU A 516 -2.35 5.38 22.45
N ASP A 517 -2.49 6.67 22.76
CA ASP A 517 -1.88 7.29 23.94
C ASP A 517 -2.32 6.65 25.25
N ASP A 518 -3.49 6.02 25.27
CA ASP A 518 -3.98 5.27 26.44
C ASP A 518 -3.08 4.06 26.79
N LEU A 519 -2.25 3.57 25.85
CA LEU A 519 -1.27 2.52 26.15
C LEU A 519 -0.24 2.94 27.22
N ARG A 520 0.02 4.25 27.38
CA ARG A 520 0.88 4.77 28.47
C ARG A 520 0.35 4.38 29.86
N LYS A 521 -0.95 4.11 30.02
CA LYS A 521 -1.53 3.60 31.26
C LYS A 521 -0.95 2.23 31.68
N LEU A 522 -0.32 1.49 30.76
CA LEU A 522 0.38 0.25 31.07
C LEU A 522 1.71 0.46 31.81
N GLU A 523 2.29 1.65 31.78
CA GLU A 523 3.57 1.97 32.43
C GLU A 523 3.53 1.69 33.96
N VAL A 524 2.38 1.86 34.59
CA VAL A 524 2.22 1.56 36.03
C VAL A 524 2.42 0.09 36.40
N PHE A 525 2.35 -0.81 35.40
CA PHE A 525 2.52 -2.27 35.57
C PHE A 525 3.94 -2.74 35.25
N VAL A 526 4.86 -1.84 34.83
CA VAL A 526 6.23 -2.20 34.41
C VAL A 526 6.98 -2.96 35.50
N GLU A 527 6.79 -2.59 36.77
CA GLU A 527 7.44 -3.25 37.91
C GLU A 527 6.64 -4.43 38.50
N ASP A 528 5.43 -4.71 37.98
CA ASP A 528 4.61 -5.84 38.43
C ASP A 528 5.17 -7.17 37.84
N PRO A 529 5.72 -8.08 38.71
CA PRO A 529 6.26 -9.34 38.26
C PRO A 529 5.22 -10.25 37.60
N GLY A 530 3.94 -10.14 38.01
CA GLY A 530 2.84 -10.89 37.43
C GLY A 530 2.57 -10.45 35.99
N PHE A 531 2.53 -9.14 35.75
CA PHE A 531 2.33 -8.59 34.41
C PHE A 531 3.50 -8.95 33.48
N ARG A 532 4.75 -8.81 33.95
CA ARG A 532 5.94 -9.20 33.17
C ARG A 532 5.90 -10.69 32.80
N SER A 533 5.54 -11.57 33.75
CA SER A 533 5.42 -13.01 33.51
C SER A 533 4.35 -13.32 32.46
N GLU A 534 3.20 -12.64 32.49
CA GLU A 534 2.14 -12.82 31.47
C GLU A 534 2.61 -12.34 30.09
N CYS A 535 3.31 -11.22 29.99
CA CYS A 535 3.90 -10.74 28.74
C CYS A 535 4.89 -11.76 28.15
N GLN A 536 5.76 -12.37 28.99
CA GLN A 536 6.70 -13.41 28.56
C GLN A 536 6.00 -14.68 28.08
N LYS A 537 4.96 -15.15 28.78
CA LYS A 537 4.15 -16.29 28.36
C LYS A 537 3.45 -16.03 27.04
N ILE A 538 2.89 -14.84 26.84
CA ILE A 538 2.27 -14.44 25.59
C ILE A 538 3.29 -14.46 24.44
N LYS A 539 4.48 -13.87 24.66
CA LYS A 539 5.55 -13.87 23.66
C LYS A 539 5.96 -15.31 23.29
N LEU A 540 6.19 -16.17 24.29
CA LEU A 540 6.56 -17.56 24.04
C LEU A 540 5.46 -18.34 23.29
N ALA A 541 4.19 -18.13 23.62
CA ALA A 541 3.08 -18.76 22.91
C ALA A 541 3.00 -18.29 21.44
N ASN A 542 3.23 -17.02 21.17
CA ASN A 542 3.29 -16.48 19.80
C ASN A 542 4.50 -17.06 19.01
N LYS A 543 5.64 -17.26 19.69
CA LYS A 543 6.83 -17.90 19.10
C LYS A 543 6.58 -19.37 18.77
N GLN A 544 5.85 -20.09 19.62
CA GLN A 544 5.42 -21.47 19.37
C GLN A 544 4.49 -21.54 18.14
N ASP A 545 3.53 -20.62 18.03
CA ASP A 545 2.65 -20.55 16.87
C ASP A 545 3.45 -20.29 15.58
N LEU A 546 4.42 -19.35 15.59
CA LEU A 546 5.28 -19.09 14.44
C LEU A 546 6.20 -20.27 14.13
N ALA A 547 6.75 -20.95 15.14
CA ALA A 547 7.57 -22.16 14.93
C ALA A 547 6.79 -23.27 14.21
N GLY A 548 5.54 -23.50 14.61
CA GLY A 548 4.64 -24.42 13.91
C GLY A 548 4.34 -23.99 12.48
N TYR A 549 4.17 -22.68 12.25
CA TYR A 549 3.98 -22.14 10.91
C TYR A 549 5.23 -22.31 10.03
N ILE A 550 6.42 -22.02 10.56
CA ILE A 550 7.71 -22.24 9.87
C ILE A 550 7.87 -23.69 9.48
N GLN A 551 7.65 -24.63 10.41
CA GLN A 551 7.71 -26.07 10.14
C GLN A 551 6.78 -26.49 9.01
N LYS A 552 5.55 -25.98 9.00
CA LYS A 552 4.56 -26.27 7.94
C LYS A 552 4.97 -25.72 6.57
N GLN A 553 5.59 -24.53 6.52
CA GLN A 553 5.93 -23.87 5.27
C GLN A 553 7.28 -24.30 4.69
N THR A 554 8.25 -24.63 5.54
CA THR A 554 9.66 -24.85 5.12
C THR A 554 10.16 -26.27 5.45
N GLY A 555 9.46 -27.00 6.28
CA GLY A 555 9.95 -28.28 6.83
C GLY A 555 11.03 -28.14 7.91
N ILE A 556 11.42 -26.90 8.27
CA ILE A 556 12.50 -26.64 9.23
C ILE A 556 11.91 -26.47 10.63
N THR A 557 12.43 -27.23 11.60
CA THR A 557 12.08 -27.06 13.02
C THR A 557 12.94 -25.98 13.65
N VAL A 558 12.32 -25.06 14.37
CA VAL A 558 13.01 -24.02 15.15
C VAL A 558 12.61 -24.11 16.63
N ASN A 559 13.56 -23.80 17.52
CA ASN A 559 13.30 -23.76 18.95
C ASN A 559 12.69 -22.40 19.33
N PRO A 560 11.46 -22.32 19.86
CA PRO A 560 10.82 -21.05 20.23
C PRO A 560 11.48 -20.34 21.43
N GLU A 561 12.38 -20.99 22.16
CA GLU A 561 13.14 -20.38 23.25
C GLU A 561 14.34 -19.55 22.76
N THR A 562 14.78 -19.72 21.50
CA THR A 562 15.85 -18.91 20.90
C THR A 562 15.38 -17.49 20.64
N ILE A 563 16.28 -16.51 20.59
CA ILE A 563 15.94 -15.15 20.15
C ILE A 563 15.45 -15.21 18.71
N PHE A 564 14.24 -14.72 18.44
CA PHE A 564 13.73 -14.54 17.08
C PHE A 564 14.13 -13.17 16.55
N ASP A 565 15.16 -13.16 15.71
CA ASP A 565 15.72 -12.00 15.05
C ASP A 565 15.13 -11.87 13.65
N VAL A 566 14.40 -10.80 13.38
CA VAL A 566 13.47 -10.74 12.26
C VAL A 566 13.74 -9.57 11.33
N GLN A 567 13.97 -9.87 10.06
CA GLN A 567 14.09 -8.88 8.97
C GLN A 567 13.10 -9.20 7.85
N VAL A 568 11.86 -8.74 7.97
CA VAL A 568 10.78 -8.98 6.99
C VAL A 568 10.39 -7.67 6.31
N LYS A 569 10.87 -7.50 5.09
CA LYS A 569 10.64 -6.36 4.22
C LYS A 569 11.08 -6.68 2.80
N ARG A 570 10.71 -5.84 1.82
CA ARG A 570 11.19 -6.01 0.44
C ARG A 570 12.71 -6.15 0.39
N LEU A 571 13.21 -6.99 -0.52
CA LEU A 571 14.65 -7.13 -0.75
C LEU A 571 15.14 -5.93 -1.57
N HIS A 572 16.15 -5.25 -1.04
CA HIS A 572 16.79 -4.12 -1.69
C HIS A 572 18.17 -3.88 -1.09
N GLU A 573 19.13 -3.43 -1.90
CA GLU A 573 20.50 -3.18 -1.43
C GLU A 573 20.54 -2.19 -0.26
N TYR A 574 19.78 -1.08 -0.30
CA TYR A 574 19.79 -0.08 0.78
C TYR A 574 19.20 -0.60 2.11
N LYS A 575 18.34 -1.64 2.07
CA LYS A 575 17.78 -2.27 3.30
C LYS A 575 18.78 -3.20 3.98
N ARG A 576 19.86 -3.52 3.32
CA ARG A 576 21.06 -4.20 3.81
C ARG A 576 20.83 -5.59 4.42
N GLN A 577 19.89 -6.38 3.87
CA GLN A 577 19.74 -7.79 4.29
C GLN A 577 21.06 -8.56 4.18
N HIS A 578 21.89 -8.26 3.17
CA HIS A 578 23.24 -8.84 3.01
C HIS A 578 24.17 -8.49 4.17
N LEU A 579 24.06 -7.32 4.80
CA LEU A 579 24.82 -6.98 6.01
C LEU A 579 24.45 -7.91 7.18
N ASN A 580 23.15 -8.18 7.35
CA ASN A 580 22.68 -9.14 8.35
C ASN A 580 23.20 -10.56 8.04
N VAL A 581 23.25 -10.96 6.77
CA VAL A 581 23.84 -12.25 6.37
C VAL A 581 25.32 -12.34 6.72
N LEU A 582 26.12 -11.28 6.52
CA LEU A 582 27.53 -11.25 6.94
C LEU A 582 27.66 -11.36 8.46
N HIS A 583 26.78 -10.73 9.23
CA HIS A 583 26.70 -10.93 10.67
C HIS A 583 26.42 -12.39 11.05
N ILE A 584 25.46 -13.02 10.39
CA ILE A 584 25.13 -14.44 10.59
C ILE A 584 26.35 -15.33 10.31
N ILE A 585 27.06 -15.10 9.21
CA ILE A 585 28.29 -15.85 8.87
C ILE A 585 29.37 -15.62 9.91
N THR A 586 29.52 -14.41 10.42
CA THR A 586 30.47 -14.12 11.53
C THR A 586 30.11 -14.91 12.79
N LEU A 587 28.83 -15.02 13.17
CA LEU A 587 28.40 -15.86 14.28
C LEU A 587 28.66 -17.35 14.02
N TYR A 588 28.42 -17.81 12.81
CA TYR A 588 28.72 -19.17 12.37
C TYR A 588 30.22 -19.48 12.52
N ASN A 589 31.10 -18.60 12.03
CA ASN A 589 32.55 -18.77 12.16
C ASN A 589 32.98 -18.84 13.61
N ARG A 590 32.44 -17.97 14.48
CA ARG A 590 32.72 -18.03 15.93
C ARG A 590 32.34 -19.39 16.54
N LEU A 591 31.18 -19.93 16.18
CA LEU A 591 30.74 -21.27 16.66
C LEU A 591 31.62 -22.41 16.10
N LYS A 592 32.18 -22.25 14.91
CA LYS A 592 33.09 -23.24 14.31
C LYS A 592 34.47 -23.21 14.97
N HIS A 593 34.99 -22.02 15.30
CA HIS A 593 36.30 -21.86 15.93
C HIS A 593 36.26 -22.17 17.42
N ASP A 594 35.17 -21.79 18.11
CA ASP A 594 34.99 -22.02 19.54
C ASP A 594 33.60 -22.62 19.81
N ARG A 595 33.58 -23.96 20.00
CA ARG A 595 32.34 -24.69 20.26
C ARG A 595 31.73 -24.35 21.64
N ASP A 596 32.53 -23.89 22.57
CA ASP A 596 32.13 -23.50 23.92
C ASP A 596 31.72 -22.03 24.01
N SER A 597 31.74 -21.33 22.89
CA SER A 597 31.31 -19.92 22.79
C SER A 597 29.92 -19.72 23.37
N GLN A 598 29.79 -18.73 24.26
CA GLN A 598 28.55 -18.38 24.96
C GLN A 598 27.60 -17.53 24.08
N ILE A 599 27.44 -17.90 22.82
CA ILE A 599 26.48 -17.24 21.91
C ILE A 599 25.07 -17.62 22.37
N VAL A 600 24.25 -16.60 22.63
CA VAL A 600 22.82 -16.79 22.91
C VAL A 600 22.14 -17.42 21.69
N PRO A 601 21.42 -18.54 21.83
CA PRO A 601 20.76 -19.20 20.72
C PRO A 601 19.82 -18.25 19.98
N ARG A 602 19.89 -18.25 18.64
CA ARG A 602 19.20 -17.27 17.79
C ARG A 602 18.65 -17.93 16.51
N THR A 603 17.44 -17.54 16.16
CA THR A 603 16.79 -17.88 14.89
C THR A 603 16.60 -16.62 14.09
N PHE A 604 17.30 -16.50 12.97
CA PHE A 604 17.14 -15.42 12.01
C PHE A 604 16.01 -15.74 11.04
N ILE A 605 15.07 -14.81 10.90
CA ILE A 605 13.89 -14.98 10.07
C ILE A 605 13.83 -13.86 9.04
N PHE A 606 14.00 -14.23 7.78
CA PHE A 606 13.86 -13.36 6.62
C PHE A 606 12.57 -13.66 5.89
N ALA A 607 11.97 -12.63 5.31
CA ALA A 607 10.90 -12.75 4.33
C ALA A 607 10.80 -11.46 3.52
N GLY A 608 10.34 -11.58 2.28
CA GLY A 608 10.16 -10.44 1.40
C GLY A 608 10.30 -10.81 -0.06
N LYS A 609 9.74 -9.98 -0.93
CA LYS A 609 9.81 -10.15 -2.39
C LYS A 609 10.85 -9.18 -2.98
N ALA A 610 11.59 -9.62 -3.97
CA ALA A 610 12.43 -8.78 -4.82
C ALA A 610 11.62 -8.34 -6.05
N ALA A 611 11.85 -7.14 -6.56
CA ALA A 611 11.29 -6.74 -7.85
C ALA A 611 11.78 -7.72 -8.95
N PRO A 612 10.92 -8.13 -9.92
CA PRO A 612 11.26 -9.16 -10.89
C PRO A 612 12.54 -8.90 -11.70
N GLY A 613 12.79 -7.64 -12.10
CA GLY A 613 14.00 -7.22 -12.82
C GLY A 613 15.22 -6.96 -11.93
N TYR A 614 15.06 -6.93 -10.60
CA TYR A 614 16.15 -6.55 -9.71
C TYR A 614 17.07 -7.73 -9.35
N PHE A 615 18.03 -8.02 -10.21
CA PHE A 615 18.94 -9.17 -10.08
C PHE A 615 19.66 -9.20 -8.72
N MET A 616 20.23 -8.08 -8.25
CA MET A 616 20.96 -8.04 -6.97
C MET A 616 20.06 -8.39 -5.78
N ALA A 617 18.82 -7.93 -5.76
CA ALA A 617 17.87 -8.30 -4.72
C ALA A 617 17.53 -9.81 -4.76
N LYS A 618 17.40 -10.40 -5.94
CA LYS A 618 17.22 -11.86 -6.10
C LYS A 618 18.46 -12.63 -5.66
N LEU A 619 19.66 -12.11 -5.95
CA LEU A 619 20.92 -12.70 -5.51
C LEU A 619 21.04 -12.68 -3.96
N ILE A 620 20.56 -11.62 -3.30
CA ILE A 620 20.50 -11.58 -1.84
C ILE A 620 19.58 -12.68 -1.30
N ILE A 621 18.41 -12.93 -1.94
CA ILE A 621 17.54 -14.05 -1.57
C ILE A 621 18.29 -15.38 -1.71
N LYS A 622 18.99 -15.58 -2.82
CA LYS A 622 19.82 -16.78 -3.06
C LYS A 622 20.86 -16.95 -1.96
N LEU A 623 21.56 -15.88 -1.61
CA LEU A 623 22.59 -15.92 -0.55
C LEU A 623 21.98 -16.31 0.80
N ILE A 624 20.85 -15.71 1.20
CA ILE A 624 20.15 -16.06 2.46
C ILE A 624 19.81 -17.55 2.49
N ASN A 625 19.23 -18.08 1.41
CA ASN A 625 18.82 -19.47 1.33
C ASN A 625 20.03 -20.42 1.33
N SER A 626 21.11 -20.07 0.60
CA SER A 626 22.33 -20.89 0.56
C SER A 626 23.02 -20.94 1.91
N VAL A 627 23.16 -19.81 2.59
CA VAL A 627 23.70 -19.75 3.96
C VAL A 627 22.82 -20.56 4.93
N GLY A 628 21.50 -20.41 4.83
CA GLY A 628 20.56 -21.18 5.63
C GLY A 628 20.65 -22.69 5.40
N GLU A 629 20.82 -23.12 4.16
CA GLU A 629 20.96 -24.55 3.82
C GLU A 629 22.19 -25.17 4.48
N VAL A 630 23.32 -24.49 4.47
CA VAL A 630 24.56 -24.94 5.09
C VAL A 630 24.47 -24.91 6.62
N LEU A 631 24.07 -23.78 7.20
CA LEU A 631 24.08 -23.58 8.64
C LEU A 631 23.07 -24.51 9.35
N ASN A 632 21.87 -24.61 8.80
CA ASN A 632 20.79 -25.39 9.43
C ASN A 632 21.07 -26.90 9.50
N LYS A 633 22.00 -27.39 8.63
CA LYS A 633 22.42 -28.80 8.59
C LYS A 633 23.74 -29.07 9.35
N ASP A 634 24.48 -28.03 9.77
CA ASP A 634 25.78 -28.19 10.41
C ASP A 634 25.63 -28.65 11.89
N PRO A 635 26.10 -29.89 12.25
CA PRO A 635 26.00 -30.37 13.60
C PRO A 635 26.80 -29.57 14.64
N ALA A 636 27.83 -28.82 14.20
CA ALA A 636 28.63 -27.98 15.10
C ALA A 636 27.84 -26.75 15.57
N VAL A 637 26.85 -26.33 14.82
CA VAL A 637 25.96 -25.22 15.14
C VAL A 637 24.74 -25.71 15.94
N GLY A 638 24.14 -26.80 15.53
CA GLY A 638 22.95 -27.41 16.15
C GLY A 638 21.77 -26.42 16.15
N ASP A 639 21.11 -26.31 17.32
CA ASP A 639 19.98 -25.39 17.52
C ASP A 639 20.39 -23.99 17.99
N ARG A 640 21.71 -23.71 18.10
CA ARG A 640 22.20 -22.40 18.55
C ARG A 640 22.03 -21.32 17.50
N LEU A 641 21.98 -21.69 16.23
CA LEU A 641 21.84 -20.75 15.12
C LEU A 641 21.00 -21.39 14.01
N LYS A 642 19.90 -20.74 13.63
CA LYS A 642 19.04 -21.12 12.51
C LYS A 642 18.79 -19.92 11.59
N VAL A 643 18.68 -20.17 10.31
CA VAL A 643 18.37 -19.16 9.28
C VAL A 643 17.18 -19.62 8.46
N ILE A 644 16.13 -18.83 8.44
CA ILE A 644 14.87 -19.16 7.79
C ILE A 644 14.53 -18.05 6.78
N PHE A 645 14.19 -18.45 5.55
CA PHE A 645 13.54 -17.58 4.59
C PHE A 645 12.09 -18.04 4.39
N LEU A 646 11.12 -17.22 4.78
CA LEU A 646 9.70 -17.50 4.57
C LEU A 646 9.29 -16.99 3.19
N PRO A 647 8.88 -17.88 2.27
CA PRO A 647 8.48 -17.48 0.93
C PRO A 647 7.13 -16.75 0.92
N ASN A 648 6.91 -15.96 -0.13
CA ASN A 648 5.65 -15.31 -0.44
C ASN A 648 5.10 -14.39 0.66
N TYR A 649 5.98 -13.60 1.30
CA TYR A 649 5.59 -12.68 2.37
C TYR A 649 4.41 -11.78 1.95
N ASN A 650 3.40 -11.73 2.82
CA ASN A 650 2.16 -10.98 2.66
C ASN A 650 1.56 -10.57 4.02
N VAL A 651 0.43 -9.86 4.03
CA VAL A 651 -0.21 -9.41 5.28
C VAL A 651 -0.74 -10.58 6.11
N LYS A 652 -1.16 -11.67 5.46
CA LYS A 652 -1.63 -12.88 6.12
C LYS A 652 -0.52 -13.55 6.94
N GLN A 653 0.71 -13.61 6.40
CA GLN A 653 1.88 -14.12 7.13
C GLN A 653 2.32 -13.19 8.26
N ALA A 654 2.20 -11.89 8.04
CA ALA A 654 2.62 -10.87 9.00
C ALA A 654 1.99 -11.05 10.39
N ARG A 655 0.76 -11.59 10.46
CA ARG A 655 0.05 -11.86 11.72
C ARG A 655 0.75 -12.87 12.63
N TRP A 656 1.54 -13.78 12.06
CA TRP A 656 2.34 -14.75 12.81
C TRP A 656 3.70 -14.17 13.21
N ILE A 657 4.28 -13.36 12.34
CA ILE A 657 5.67 -12.89 12.45
C ILE A 657 5.80 -11.75 13.47
N TYR A 658 4.97 -10.69 13.36
CA TYR A 658 5.11 -9.52 14.25
C TYR A 658 4.94 -9.84 15.74
N PRO A 659 3.94 -10.63 16.16
CA PRO A 659 3.77 -10.98 17.57
C PRO A 659 4.91 -11.81 18.17
N ALA A 660 5.59 -12.60 17.33
CA ALA A 660 6.60 -13.57 17.75
C ALA A 660 8.03 -13.00 17.77
N ALA A 661 8.28 -11.85 17.17
CA ALA A 661 9.62 -11.30 17.09
C ALA A 661 10.14 -10.80 18.46
N ASP A 662 11.39 -11.10 18.76
CA ASP A 662 12.13 -10.52 19.88
C ASP A 662 12.93 -9.30 19.41
N LEU A 663 13.58 -9.39 18.24
CA LEU A 663 14.36 -8.32 17.63
C LEU A 663 13.82 -7.98 16.24
N SER A 664 13.81 -6.70 15.96
CA SER A 664 13.38 -6.10 14.70
C SER A 664 14.57 -5.43 14.00
N GLU A 665 14.97 -5.96 12.85
CA GLU A 665 16.08 -5.45 12.05
C GLU A 665 15.66 -4.27 11.17
N GLN A 666 16.07 -3.06 11.53
CA GLN A 666 15.78 -1.79 10.85
C GLN A 666 17.07 -1.09 10.43
N ILE A 667 17.88 -1.81 9.65
CA ILE A 667 19.29 -1.54 9.39
C ILE A 667 19.56 -0.89 8.02
N SER A 668 18.62 -0.15 7.47
CA SER A 668 18.81 0.59 6.21
C SER A 668 20.02 1.53 6.28
N THR A 669 20.61 1.84 5.12
CA THR A 669 21.58 2.94 5.02
C THR A 669 20.84 4.24 5.39
N ALA A 670 21.35 4.99 6.36
CA ALA A 670 20.70 6.19 6.86
C ALA A 670 20.46 7.23 5.75
N GLY A 671 19.25 7.80 5.71
CA GLY A 671 18.77 8.72 4.69
C GLY A 671 18.07 8.04 3.50
N TYR A 672 17.89 6.70 3.49
CA TYR A 672 17.30 5.96 2.38
C TYR A 672 15.91 5.39 2.67
N GLU A 673 15.61 4.97 3.90
CA GLU A 673 14.27 4.53 4.30
C GLU A 673 13.46 5.74 4.75
N ALA A 674 12.56 6.23 3.94
CA ALA A 674 11.80 7.45 4.20
C ALA A 674 11.07 7.43 5.57
N SER A 675 10.51 6.30 5.96
CA SER A 675 9.87 6.11 7.26
C SER A 675 10.09 4.68 7.79
N GLY A 676 9.68 3.68 7.02
CA GLY A 676 9.39 2.36 7.52
C GLY A 676 8.02 2.32 8.21
N THR A 677 7.43 1.13 8.25
CA THR A 677 6.21 0.83 9.02
C THR A 677 6.31 -0.53 9.71
N SER A 678 7.23 -1.40 9.28
CA SER A 678 7.53 -2.65 9.99
C SER A 678 8.12 -2.38 11.38
N ASN A 679 8.97 -1.35 11.52
CA ASN A 679 9.50 -0.87 12.79
C ASN A 679 8.37 -0.59 13.80
N MET A 680 7.33 0.13 13.41
CA MET A 680 6.17 0.43 14.26
C MET A 680 5.39 -0.83 14.65
N LYS A 681 5.14 -1.75 13.69
CA LYS A 681 4.41 -3.01 13.92
C LYS A 681 5.13 -3.90 14.91
N PHE A 682 6.46 -4.02 14.79
CA PHE A 682 7.29 -4.78 15.71
C PHE A 682 7.30 -4.15 17.10
N ALA A 683 7.51 -2.85 17.22
CA ALA A 683 7.51 -2.14 18.49
C ALA A 683 6.18 -2.29 19.24
N MET A 684 5.04 -2.14 18.55
CA MET A 684 3.70 -2.35 19.12
C MET A 684 3.46 -3.78 19.60
N ASN A 685 4.22 -4.76 19.12
CA ASN A 685 4.16 -6.17 19.53
C ASN A 685 5.29 -6.54 20.51
N GLY A 686 6.02 -5.55 21.04
CA GLY A 686 7.03 -5.74 22.07
C GLY A 686 8.35 -6.32 21.56
N ALA A 687 8.71 -6.12 20.29
CA ALA A 687 10.04 -6.41 19.80
C ALA A 687 10.97 -5.20 19.98
N LEU A 688 12.19 -5.45 20.40
CA LEU A 688 13.25 -4.45 20.47
C LEU A 688 13.79 -4.16 19.06
N THR A 689 14.20 -2.94 18.81
CA THR A 689 14.71 -2.53 17.50
C THR A 689 16.24 -2.49 17.50
N ILE A 690 16.84 -3.15 16.49
CA ILE A 690 18.22 -2.90 16.05
C ILE A 690 18.13 -2.02 14.81
N GLY A 691 18.73 -0.84 14.83
CA GLY A 691 18.53 0.08 13.72
C GLY A 691 19.55 1.20 13.61
N THR A 692 19.49 1.83 12.45
CA THR A 692 20.19 3.07 12.13
C THR A 692 19.30 4.28 12.43
N LEU A 693 19.88 5.47 12.53
CA LEU A 693 19.14 6.74 12.60
C LEU A 693 18.60 7.08 11.20
N ASP A 694 17.52 6.41 10.82
CA ASP A 694 16.87 6.54 9.53
C ASP A 694 15.35 6.47 9.65
N GLY A 695 14.64 7.28 8.87
CA GLY A 695 13.18 7.33 8.87
C GLY A 695 12.57 7.45 10.26
N ALA A 696 11.50 6.70 10.51
CA ALA A 696 10.79 6.71 11.80
C ALA A 696 11.54 5.98 12.93
N ASN A 697 12.69 5.34 12.68
CA ASN A 697 13.50 4.75 13.76
C ASN A 697 13.93 5.80 14.78
N ILE A 698 14.19 7.03 14.33
CA ILE A 698 14.59 8.14 15.21
C ILE A 698 13.45 8.43 16.20
N GLU A 699 12.25 8.66 15.67
CA GLU A 699 11.07 8.96 16.48
C GLU A 699 10.69 7.79 17.41
N ILE A 700 10.83 6.54 16.94
CA ILE A 700 10.65 5.36 17.82
C ILE A 700 11.67 5.34 18.95
N ARG A 701 12.96 5.60 18.66
CA ARG A 701 14.01 5.65 19.67
C ARG A 701 13.75 6.74 20.70
N ASP A 702 13.28 7.91 20.28
CA ASP A 702 12.97 9.01 21.17
C ASP A 702 11.79 8.67 22.10
N GLU A 703 10.78 7.96 21.61
CA GLU A 703 9.61 7.54 22.40
C GLU A 703 9.89 6.37 23.35
N VAL A 704 10.69 5.37 22.94
CA VAL A 704 10.99 4.20 23.80
C VAL A 704 12.17 4.43 24.74
N GLY A 705 12.94 5.48 24.54
CA GLY A 705 14.21 5.76 25.22
C GLY A 705 15.41 5.11 24.55
N PRO A 706 16.56 5.81 24.50
CA PRO A 706 17.77 5.32 23.83
C PRO A 706 18.32 4.01 24.41
N GLU A 707 18.06 3.73 25.68
CA GLU A 707 18.45 2.50 26.39
C GLU A 707 17.65 1.27 25.92
N ASN A 708 16.51 1.45 25.25
CA ASN A 708 15.64 0.41 24.73
C ASN A 708 15.78 0.21 23.22
N PHE A 709 16.82 0.79 22.62
CA PHE A 709 17.06 0.76 21.20
C PHE A 709 18.53 0.42 20.89
N PHE A 710 18.80 -0.62 20.12
CA PHE A 710 20.15 -1.00 19.71
C PHE A 710 20.57 -0.19 18.48
N LEU A 711 21.22 0.95 18.75
CA LEU A 711 21.69 1.87 17.72
C LEU A 711 23.04 1.45 17.16
N PHE A 712 23.19 1.51 15.83
CA PHE A 712 24.49 1.40 15.17
C PHE A 712 24.51 2.17 13.84
N GLY A 713 25.71 2.31 13.26
CA GLY A 713 25.93 2.88 11.94
C GLY A 713 26.02 4.41 11.97
N LEU A 714 26.06 4.97 10.77
CA LEU A 714 26.26 6.40 10.51
C LEU A 714 24.91 7.12 10.45
N THR A 715 24.93 8.41 10.70
CA THR A 715 23.82 9.33 10.41
C THR A 715 23.67 9.58 8.90
N ALA A 716 22.56 10.15 8.47
CA ALA A 716 22.33 10.49 7.06
C ALA A 716 23.38 11.50 6.54
N GLU A 717 23.80 12.45 7.39
CA GLU A 717 24.83 13.43 7.06
C GLU A 717 26.19 12.76 6.89
N GLU A 718 26.63 11.94 7.83
CA GLU A 718 27.90 11.18 7.73
C GLU A 718 27.94 10.25 6.53
N VAL A 719 26.80 9.64 6.13
CA VAL A 719 26.69 8.84 4.91
C VAL A 719 26.94 9.71 3.68
N ARG A 720 26.33 10.90 3.64
CA ARG A 720 26.51 11.85 2.53
C ARG A 720 27.96 12.32 2.42
N GLU A 721 28.58 12.70 3.54
CA GLU A 721 29.99 13.12 3.60
C GLU A 721 30.94 12.01 3.16
N ARG A 722 30.76 10.79 3.66
CA ARG A 722 31.57 9.64 3.24
C ARG A 722 31.48 9.31 1.76
N ARG A 723 30.28 9.43 1.19
CA ARG A 723 30.09 9.24 -0.26
C ARG A 723 30.82 10.30 -1.08
N ALA A 724 30.83 11.55 -0.61
CA ALA A 724 31.54 12.64 -1.24
C ALA A 724 33.07 12.53 -1.12
N ALA A 725 33.57 11.89 -0.07
CA ALA A 725 34.99 11.81 0.30
C ALA A 725 35.74 10.57 -0.22
N CYS A 726 35.36 9.97 -1.34
CA CYS A 726 35.99 8.74 -1.88
C CYS A 726 36.12 7.63 -0.83
N HIS A 727 35.05 6.93 -0.61
CA HIS A 727 35.00 5.78 0.30
C HIS A 727 35.67 4.54 -0.31
N HIS A 728 36.59 3.91 0.43
CA HIS A 728 37.26 2.68 0.03
C HIS A 728 36.77 1.47 0.85
N PRO A 729 35.78 0.69 0.36
CA PRO A 729 35.22 -0.45 1.10
C PRO A 729 36.25 -1.52 1.48
N TRP A 730 37.28 -1.69 0.67
CA TRP A 730 38.36 -2.65 0.90
C TRP A 730 39.20 -2.37 2.15
N ASP A 731 39.22 -1.14 2.66
CA ASP A 731 39.93 -0.80 3.90
C ASP A 731 39.32 -1.53 5.09
N TYR A 732 37.97 -1.64 5.13
CA TYR A 732 37.25 -2.40 6.16
C TYR A 732 37.51 -3.90 6.03
N TYR A 733 37.47 -4.44 4.81
CA TYR A 733 37.81 -5.85 4.57
C TYR A 733 39.21 -6.18 5.04
N HIS A 734 40.22 -5.33 4.80
CA HIS A 734 41.58 -5.57 5.22
C HIS A 734 41.82 -5.35 6.71
N SER A 735 41.08 -4.44 7.35
CA SER A 735 41.28 -4.09 8.75
C SER A 735 40.49 -4.97 9.72
N ASP A 736 39.37 -5.55 9.30
CA ASP A 736 38.52 -6.40 10.14
C ASP A 736 38.64 -7.89 9.75
N PRO A 737 39.32 -8.73 10.56
CA PRO A 737 39.53 -10.14 10.24
C PRO A 737 38.21 -10.95 10.22
N HIS A 738 37.20 -10.57 11.01
CA HIS A 738 35.91 -11.27 11.03
C HIS A 738 35.11 -10.97 9.76
N LEU A 739 35.08 -9.71 9.33
CA LEU A 739 34.49 -9.32 8.06
C LEU A 739 35.18 -10.02 6.88
N ARG A 740 36.52 -10.01 6.87
CA ARG A 740 37.31 -10.69 5.83
C ARG A 740 36.96 -12.16 5.73
N GLU A 741 36.96 -12.88 6.86
CA GLU A 741 36.62 -14.31 6.89
C GLU A 741 35.20 -14.57 6.37
N ALA A 742 34.22 -13.75 6.74
CA ALA A 742 32.85 -13.88 6.27
C ALA A 742 32.74 -13.66 4.75
N VAL A 743 33.41 -12.62 4.22
CA VAL A 743 33.44 -12.32 2.78
C VAL A 743 34.17 -13.41 2.01
N ASP A 744 35.30 -13.90 2.52
CA ASP A 744 36.09 -14.97 1.88
C ASP A 744 35.32 -16.28 1.77
N LEU A 745 34.52 -16.63 2.79
CA LEU A 745 33.62 -17.79 2.73
C LEU A 745 32.57 -17.66 1.63
N VAL A 746 31.97 -16.47 1.47
CA VAL A 746 31.02 -16.21 0.38
C VAL A 746 31.73 -16.34 -0.97
N ASN A 747 32.92 -15.73 -1.12
CA ASN A 747 33.68 -15.75 -2.37
C ASN A 747 34.22 -17.13 -2.74
N SER A 748 34.45 -17.99 -1.75
CA SER A 748 34.97 -19.36 -1.97
C SER A 748 33.97 -20.32 -2.59
N GLY A 749 32.66 -19.94 -2.64
CA GLY A 749 31.58 -20.84 -3.03
C GLY A 749 31.23 -21.89 -1.96
N TYR A 750 31.52 -21.61 -0.70
CA TYR A 750 31.21 -22.50 0.42
C TYR A 750 29.70 -22.63 0.65
N PHE A 751 28.95 -21.59 0.34
CA PHE A 751 27.48 -21.53 0.48
C PHE A 751 26.72 -21.78 -0.82
#